data_67f20a67ce03bd73ee920fa3565d71ca
#
_entry.id   67f20a67ce03bd73ee920fa3565d71ca
#
_cell.length_a   1.000
_cell.length_b   1.000
_cell.length_c   1.000
_cell.angle_alpha   90.00
_cell.angle_beta   90.00
_cell.angle_gamma   90.00
#
_symmetry.space_group_name_H-M   'P 1'
#
loop_
_entity.id
_entity.type
_entity.pdbx_description
1 polymer ?
#
loop_
_entity_poly.entity_id
_entity_poly.type
_entity_poly.pdbx_seq_one_letter_code
_entity_poly.pdbx_strand_id
1 'polypeptide(L)'
;MSFKTKHIFVRVAAVVWALVGVSAYASAQSFDAIDVRDPIAQAQAMQSMIDNPYEGEVELDENGNPIIKEEQADSVKIKEIMPLESYFFDDSVRRRKHFVWVADTYTNHVKMGEVDTLLSEFNVDYPFMVEDVGDANVGILGGVSTPLNYFRRPDGNNFTFTDGYYSYLITPENARHYNNKRPYTIFAYQTAGQKRYAEESLKVMHAQNITPSTGFNLTYNTYHSRGIYNWQRGKVTDFSAGIYHTGKRYSVHAGVVNNTISQRENGGLVEPWHLTDTLYESAAGMPMKMTDALNKANNTGFYAVQAFGVPLVPLTDSVFTMADRTAFYIGHSISYNKWARNYSDTYKGTTYRITDRQGKVVDTRNFYENWYVSPTESNDSLAESLLTNRLFVQLQPYDREGVIGTIDGGIGWDMYQYMQFRLKDYITGYQTTKHNSYYAYADIRGKVSKYLDYHGFMRYNLAGYRAGDVDIDADGNMYLYIKEQPIILSGRFGFRLQEPSHWAQNYFSNHYVWENNFKKQNRTDLEVTLRIPAWGTHIGFMQTLLGNHVYYGADATPSQMAATVSVTGLYLRQDFTFGGLHLNHRVLLQYSTDESVVSVPMVAANLSYFYQFQPVKEVLTVKVGVDAWYNTPYYAQGYNPATMMFYNQREAQVGNYPYVNAYLVAKWKRMRIFVQYQHASENLFENFKASYSLPYYPYNRALLKYGFSWYFDD
;
A
#
# COMPACT_ATOMS: atom_id res chain seq x y z
N MET A 1 -26.81 -11.20 -6.59
CA MET A 1 -25.75 -12.01 -5.99
C MET A 1 -25.93 -13.45 -6.50
N SER A 2 -25.06 -13.88 -7.44
CA SER A 2 -25.19 -15.18 -8.11
C SER A 2 -24.89 -16.34 -7.14
N PHE A 3 -25.62 -17.44 -7.29
CA PHE A 3 -25.49 -18.68 -6.50
C PHE A 3 -24.06 -19.23 -6.39
N LYS A 4 -23.19 -18.93 -7.37
CA LYS A 4 -21.76 -19.35 -7.36
C LYS A 4 -20.89 -18.64 -6.33
N THR A 5 -21.19 -17.40 -5.97
CA THR A 5 -20.42 -16.65 -4.97
C THR A 5 -20.68 -17.13 -3.55
N LYS A 6 -21.91 -17.62 -3.28
CA LYS A 6 -22.25 -18.23 -1.98
C LYS A 6 -21.46 -19.52 -1.71
N HIS A 7 -21.20 -20.34 -2.73
CA HIS A 7 -20.45 -21.59 -2.57
C HIS A 7 -18.95 -21.38 -2.29
N ILE A 8 -18.35 -20.31 -2.79
CA ILE A 8 -16.94 -19.96 -2.48
C ILE A 8 -16.83 -19.47 -1.04
N PHE A 9 -17.76 -18.62 -0.60
CA PHE A 9 -17.78 -18.11 0.78
C PHE A 9 -18.00 -19.23 1.81
N VAL A 10 -18.88 -20.18 1.52
CA VAL A 10 -19.13 -21.35 2.40
C VAL A 10 -17.91 -22.29 2.43
N ARG A 11 -17.19 -22.46 1.33
CA ARG A 11 -15.97 -23.30 1.30
C ARG A 11 -14.79 -22.63 2.00
N VAL A 12 -14.62 -21.31 1.85
CA VAL A 12 -13.58 -20.56 2.58
C VAL A 12 -13.93 -20.49 4.08
N ALA A 13 -15.19 -20.28 4.43
CA ALA A 13 -15.64 -20.34 5.83
C ALA A 13 -15.44 -21.74 6.43
N ALA A 14 -15.69 -22.81 5.68
CA ALA A 14 -15.47 -24.20 6.13
C ALA A 14 -13.98 -24.50 6.37
N VAL A 15 -13.09 -23.98 5.53
CA VAL A 15 -11.63 -24.11 5.72
C VAL A 15 -11.18 -23.29 6.94
N VAL A 16 -11.70 -22.09 7.14
CA VAL A 16 -11.44 -21.26 8.32
C VAL A 16 -11.99 -21.92 9.59
N TRP A 17 -13.18 -22.51 9.55
CA TRP A 17 -13.75 -23.25 10.67
C TRP A 17 -12.97 -24.55 10.98
N ALA A 18 -12.47 -25.24 9.96
CA ALA A 18 -11.61 -26.40 10.15
C ALA A 18 -10.26 -26.01 10.80
N LEU A 19 -9.67 -24.88 10.40
CA LEU A 19 -8.45 -24.34 11.01
C LEU A 19 -8.69 -23.85 12.45
N VAL A 20 -9.82 -23.23 12.73
CA VAL A 20 -10.23 -22.82 14.10
C VAL A 20 -10.54 -24.03 14.97
N GLY A 21 -11.15 -25.10 14.42
CA GLY A 21 -11.42 -26.35 15.12
C GLY A 21 -10.15 -27.10 15.53
N VAL A 22 -9.10 -27.05 14.70
CA VAL A 22 -7.78 -27.59 15.02
C VAL A 22 -7.09 -26.79 16.13
N SER A 23 -7.29 -25.47 16.18
CA SER A 23 -6.73 -24.62 17.25
C SER A 23 -7.37 -24.87 18.62
N ALA A 24 -8.67 -25.16 18.67
CA ALA A 24 -9.36 -25.48 19.91
C ALA A 24 -8.94 -26.84 20.51
N TYR A 25 -8.46 -27.77 19.66
CA TYR A 25 -7.96 -29.06 20.13
C TYR A 25 -6.47 -29.00 20.61
N ALA A 26 -5.69 -28.07 20.07
CA ALA A 26 -4.30 -27.86 20.44
C ALA A 26 -4.13 -27.07 21.75
N SER A 27 -5.13 -26.28 22.16
CA SER A 27 -5.09 -25.47 23.38
C SER A 27 -5.37 -26.28 24.67
N ALA A 28 -5.68 -27.60 24.56
CA ALA A 28 -5.95 -28.47 25.71
C ALA A 28 -4.73 -29.29 26.18
N GLN A 29 -3.56 -29.13 25.56
CA GLN A 29 -2.33 -29.76 26.05
C GLN A 29 -1.50 -28.75 26.85
N SER A 30 -1.27 -29.08 28.11
CA SER A 30 -0.54 -28.29 29.10
C SER A 30 0.82 -27.78 28.61
N PHE A 31 1.01 -26.47 28.77
CA PHE A 31 2.27 -25.76 28.55
C PHE A 31 3.26 -26.05 29.72
N ASP A 32 3.83 -27.24 29.80
CA ASP A 32 4.78 -27.58 30.87
C ASP A 32 6.23 -27.77 30.42
N ALA A 33 6.54 -27.47 29.16
CA ALA A 33 7.95 -27.44 28.74
C ALA A 33 8.13 -26.36 27.64
N ILE A 34 8.92 -25.33 27.93
CA ILE A 34 9.44 -24.42 26.93
C ILE A 34 10.25 -25.24 25.95
N ASP A 35 9.79 -25.41 24.71
CA ASP A 35 10.60 -26.06 23.68
C ASP A 35 11.79 -25.14 23.36
N VAL A 36 12.94 -25.48 23.92
CA VAL A 36 14.20 -24.75 23.75
C VAL A 36 14.63 -24.64 22.29
N ARG A 37 13.97 -25.36 21.38
CA ARG A 37 14.23 -25.31 19.93
C ARG A 37 13.42 -24.21 19.21
N ASP A 38 12.44 -23.64 19.90
CA ASP A 38 11.63 -22.58 19.35
C ASP A 38 12.32 -21.23 19.53
N PRO A 39 12.59 -20.53 18.43
CA PRO A 39 13.31 -19.26 18.46
C PRO A 39 12.58 -18.13 19.17
N ILE A 40 11.26 -18.17 19.20
CA ILE A 40 10.45 -17.15 19.88
C ILE A 40 10.43 -17.45 21.39
N ALA A 41 10.29 -18.70 21.76
CA ALA A 41 10.39 -19.13 23.16
C ALA A 41 11.78 -18.81 23.75
N GLN A 42 12.85 -18.95 22.95
CA GLN A 42 14.19 -18.54 23.33
C GLN A 42 14.35 -17.03 23.48
N ALA A 43 13.78 -16.24 22.58
CA ALA A 43 13.77 -14.79 22.70
C ALA A 43 12.98 -14.33 23.94
N GLN A 44 11.90 -15.01 24.29
CA GLN A 44 11.12 -14.75 25.50
C GLN A 44 11.87 -15.17 26.79
N ALA A 45 12.55 -16.32 26.77
CA ALA A 45 13.39 -16.78 27.89
C ALA A 45 14.58 -15.85 28.08
N MET A 46 15.24 -15.39 27.01
CA MET A 46 16.29 -14.36 27.12
C MET A 46 15.74 -13.02 27.64
N GLN A 47 14.53 -12.64 27.26
CA GLN A 47 13.89 -11.41 27.77
C GLN A 47 13.64 -11.51 29.29
N SER A 48 13.16 -12.66 29.77
CA SER A 48 12.95 -12.88 31.21
C SER A 48 14.26 -12.88 31.99
N MET A 49 15.36 -13.36 31.40
CA MET A 49 16.71 -13.31 32.03
C MET A 49 17.31 -11.90 32.05
N ILE A 50 16.95 -11.04 31.06
CA ILE A 50 17.39 -9.64 31.02
C ILE A 50 16.57 -8.78 31.98
N ASP A 51 15.27 -9.07 32.12
CA ASP A 51 14.36 -8.32 32.98
C ASP A 51 14.50 -8.70 34.47
N ASN A 52 15.07 -9.88 34.79
CA ASN A 52 15.33 -10.36 36.16
C ASN A 52 16.67 -11.12 36.24
N PRO A 53 17.79 -10.42 36.19
CA PRO A 53 19.11 -11.08 36.18
C PRO A 53 19.51 -11.73 37.52
N TYR A 54 18.65 -11.69 38.57
CA TYR A 54 19.02 -12.09 39.93
C TYR A 54 18.07 -13.08 40.62
N GLU A 55 17.24 -13.82 39.88
CA GLU A 55 16.49 -14.95 40.49
C GLU A 55 17.28 -16.27 40.52
N GLY A 56 18.54 -16.22 40.87
CA GLY A 56 19.31 -17.34 41.25
C GLY A 56 19.99 -17.04 42.60
N GLU A 57 20.03 -18.01 43.55
CA GLU A 57 20.82 -17.88 44.76
C GLU A 57 22.27 -17.57 44.37
N VAL A 58 22.70 -16.35 44.62
CA VAL A 58 24.08 -15.91 44.39
C VAL A 58 24.88 -16.37 45.63
N GLU A 59 25.71 -17.41 45.48
CA GLU A 59 26.72 -17.72 46.49
C GLU A 59 27.74 -16.58 46.53
N LEU A 60 27.93 -15.99 47.71
CA LEU A 60 28.90 -14.92 47.95
C LEU A 60 30.16 -15.55 48.58
N ASP A 61 31.32 -15.01 48.23
CA ASP A 61 32.60 -15.33 48.89
C ASP A 61 32.65 -14.76 50.31
N GLU A 62 33.65 -15.11 51.08
CA GLU A 62 33.87 -14.64 52.47
C GLU A 62 34.01 -13.11 52.60
N ASN A 63 34.13 -12.39 51.46
CA ASN A 63 34.24 -10.94 51.38
C ASN A 63 32.97 -10.27 50.83
N GLY A 64 31.87 -11.06 50.56
CA GLY A 64 30.59 -10.57 50.08
C GLY A 64 30.52 -10.29 48.55
N ASN A 65 31.47 -10.85 47.77
CA ASN A 65 31.43 -10.75 46.32
C ASN A 65 30.76 -11.98 45.69
N PRO A 66 30.00 -11.82 44.61
CA PRO A 66 29.34 -12.95 43.96
C PRO A 66 30.35 -13.90 43.32
N ILE A 67 30.27 -15.19 43.66
CA ILE A 67 31.07 -16.24 43.04
C ILE A 67 30.47 -16.59 41.69
N ILE A 68 31.06 -16.11 40.60
CA ILE A 68 30.69 -16.50 39.25
C ILE A 68 31.36 -17.83 38.92
N LYS A 69 30.61 -18.93 38.97
CA LYS A 69 31.13 -20.23 38.51
C LYS A 69 31.29 -20.18 36.98
N GLU A 70 32.48 -20.41 36.47
CA GLU A 70 32.83 -20.42 35.03
C GLU A 70 31.94 -21.36 34.20
N GLU A 71 31.42 -22.44 34.77
CA GLU A 71 30.50 -23.36 34.12
C GLU A 71 29.12 -22.71 33.75
N GLN A 72 28.68 -21.71 34.50
CA GLN A 72 27.44 -20.99 34.14
C GLN A 72 27.66 -19.92 33.06
N ALA A 73 28.85 -19.33 33.00
CA ALA A 73 29.18 -18.34 31.94
C ALA A 73 29.31 -19.02 30.57
N ASP A 74 29.81 -20.26 30.50
CA ASP A 74 29.88 -21.00 29.23
C ASP A 74 28.52 -21.53 28.77
N SER A 75 27.61 -21.89 29.66
CA SER A 75 26.26 -22.36 29.28
C SER A 75 25.38 -21.23 28.70
N VAL A 76 25.61 -19.99 29.09
CA VAL A 76 24.87 -18.81 28.58
C VAL A 76 25.33 -18.39 27.17
N LYS A 77 26.60 -18.68 26.82
CA LYS A 77 27.12 -18.37 25.47
C LYS A 77 26.62 -19.30 24.35
N ILE A 78 25.94 -20.39 24.68
CA ILE A 78 25.79 -21.53 23.77
C ILE A 78 24.45 -21.56 23.00
N LYS A 79 23.47 -20.70 23.26
CA LYS A 79 22.11 -20.90 22.70
C LYS A 79 21.54 -19.77 21.87
N GLU A 80 22.30 -19.20 20.98
CA GLU A 80 21.72 -18.40 19.90
C GLU A 80 21.37 -19.27 18.69
N ILE A 81 20.29 -20.03 18.77
CA ILE A 81 19.65 -20.57 17.59
C ILE A 81 18.79 -19.41 17.04
N MET A 82 19.25 -18.82 15.96
CA MET A 82 18.47 -17.79 15.28
C MET A 82 17.53 -18.43 14.29
N PRO A 83 16.23 -18.12 14.35
CA PRO A 83 15.32 -18.46 13.28
C PRO A 83 15.72 -17.69 12.02
N LEU A 84 15.25 -18.16 10.88
CA LEU A 84 15.50 -17.57 9.59
C LEU A 84 15.21 -16.05 9.59
N GLU A 85 14.08 -15.67 10.16
CA GLU A 85 13.69 -14.27 10.24
C GLU A 85 14.48 -13.46 11.25
N SER A 86 14.96 -14.08 12.32
CA SER A 86 15.76 -13.37 13.31
C SER A 86 17.15 -13.00 12.80
N TYR A 87 17.59 -13.57 11.68
CA TYR A 87 18.80 -13.14 11.01
C TYR A 87 18.67 -11.71 10.46
N PHE A 88 17.46 -11.31 10.10
CA PHE A 88 17.14 -9.99 9.52
C PHE A 88 16.62 -9.00 10.55
N PHE A 89 16.23 -9.46 11.75
CA PHE A 89 15.65 -8.59 12.75
C PHE A 89 16.68 -8.15 13.77
N ASP A 90 16.75 -6.84 13.99
CA ASP A 90 17.51 -6.27 15.09
C ASP A 90 16.94 -6.72 16.44
N ASP A 91 17.79 -6.86 17.46
CA ASP A 91 17.41 -7.28 18.81
C ASP A 91 16.34 -6.35 19.45
N SER A 92 16.33 -5.07 19.07
CA SER A 92 15.30 -4.12 19.49
C SER A 92 13.89 -4.51 19.03
N VAL A 93 13.76 -5.17 17.88
CA VAL A 93 12.48 -5.62 17.34
C VAL A 93 11.94 -6.84 18.09
N ARG A 94 12.81 -7.75 18.50
CA ARG A 94 12.45 -8.97 19.26
C ARG A 94 11.86 -8.66 20.63
N ARG A 95 12.17 -7.49 21.21
CA ARG A 95 11.64 -7.05 22.50
C ARG A 95 10.22 -6.55 22.44
N ARG A 96 9.69 -6.24 21.26
CA ARG A 96 8.32 -5.74 21.09
C ARG A 96 7.30 -6.85 21.38
N LYS A 97 6.15 -6.47 21.94
CA LYS A 97 5.02 -7.39 22.17
C LYS A 97 4.40 -7.86 20.85
N HIS A 98 4.39 -7.01 19.88
CA HIS A 98 3.82 -7.21 18.55
C HIS A 98 4.83 -6.74 17.53
N PHE A 99 5.09 -7.53 16.52
CA PHE A 99 5.82 -7.09 15.34
C PHE A 99 5.12 -7.57 14.08
N VAL A 100 5.27 -6.78 13.04
CA VAL A 100 4.58 -6.94 11.78
C VAL A 100 5.59 -6.85 10.66
N TRP A 101 5.40 -7.66 9.62
CA TRP A 101 6.23 -7.64 8.42
C TRP A 101 5.43 -7.98 7.17
N VAL A 102 6.03 -7.71 6.04
CA VAL A 102 5.59 -8.14 4.71
C VAL A 102 6.64 -9.08 4.16
N ALA A 103 6.24 -10.24 3.67
CA ALA A 103 7.15 -11.19 3.04
C ALA A 103 7.49 -10.74 1.61
N ASP A 104 8.75 -10.86 1.24
CA ASP A 104 9.19 -10.67 -0.13
C ASP A 104 8.62 -11.79 -1.01
N THR A 105 8.24 -11.46 -2.24
CA THR A 105 7.68 -12.44 -3.18
C THR A 105 8.76 -13.14 -4.02
N TYR A 106 9.98 -12.62 -4.08
CA TYR A 106 11.10 -13.17 -4.84
C TYR A 106 12.01 -14.06 -4.01
N THR A 107 12.17 -13.72 -2.75
CA THR A 107 13.14 -14.33 -1.84
C THR A 107 12.47 -14.67 -0.51
N ASN A 108 13.24 -15.18 0.44
CA ASN A 108 12.78 -15.43 1.79
C ASN A 108 12.96 -14.22 2.72
N HIS A 109 13.22 -13.05 2.18
CA HIS A 109 13.36 -11.83 2.96
C HIS A 109 12.03 -11.28 3.43
N VAL A 110 12.08 -10.46 4.47
CA VAL A 110 10.92 -9.78 5.03
C VAL A 110 11.23 -8.31 5.25
N LYS A 111 10.24 -7.48 5.02
CA LYS A 111 10.30 -6.04 5.28
C LYS A 111 9.50 -5.73 6.53
N MET A 112 10.17 -5.20 7.56
CA MET A 112 9.50 -4.82 8.80
C MET A 112 8.55 -3.66 8.58
N GLY A 113 7.38 -3.76 9.23
CA GLY A 113 6.38 -2.72 9.33
C GLY A 113 6.20 -2.25 10.78
N GLU A 114 5.39 -1.24 10.95
CA GLU A 114 4.98 -0.76 12.26
C GLU A 114 3.54 -1.14 12.57
N VAL A 115 3.28 -1.39 13.86
CA VAL A 115 1.91 -1.62 14.35
C VAL A 115 1.27 -0.27 14.61
N ASP A 116 0.09 -0.05 14.03
CA ASP A 116 -0.66 1.21 14.20
C ASP A 116 -1.24 1.32 15.61
N THR A 117 -0.48 1.92 16.51
CA THR A 117 -0.89 2.21 17.90
C THR A 117 -0.86 3.70 18.22
N LEU A 118 -0.41 4.53 17.30
CA LEU A 118 -0.19 5.94 17.51
C LEU A 118 -1.46 6.77 17.24
N LEU A 119 -1.48 7.99 17.77
CA LEU A 119 -2.55 8.96 17.48
C LEU A 119 -2.33 9.71 16.15
N SER A 120 -1.16 9.57 15.55
CA SER A 120 -0.64 10.50 14.55
C SER A 120 -1.53 10.65 13.32
N GLU A 121 -2.15 9.60 12.84
CA GLU A 121 -2.87 9.64 11.55
C GLU A 121 -4.29 9.05 11.64
N PHE A 122 -4.74 8.81 12.86
CA PHE A 122 -6.03 8.15 13.09
C PHE A 122 -7.23 8.95 12.56
N ASN A 123 -7.11 10.28 12.50
CA ASN A 123 -8.15 11.19 12.01
C ASN A 123 -8.04 11.53 10.52
N VAL A 124 -7.03 11.03 9.80
CA VAL A 124 -6.86 11.39 8.39
C VAL A 124 -8.03 10.88 7.56
N ASP A 125 -8.56 11.74 6.72
CA ASP A 125 -9.82 11.54 6.01
C ASP A 125 -9.85 10.33 5.10
N TYR A 126 -8.85 10.25 4.23
CA TYR A 126 -8.76 9.25 3.19
C TYR A 126 -7.42 8.53 3.26
N PRO A 127 -7.35 7.22 2.98
CA PRO A 127 -6.11 6.46 3.03
C PRO A 127 -4.98 7.05 2.19
N PHE A 128 -5.28 7.68 1.06
CA PHE A 128 -4.31 8.32 0.18
C PHE A 128 -3.80 9.70 0.68
N MET A 129 -4.39 10.25 1.73
CA MET A 129 -3.94 11.52 2.35
C MET A 129 -2.91 11.30 3.47
N VAL A 130 -2.66 10.03 3.84
CA VAL A 130 -1.73 9.67 4.92
C VAL A 130 -0.29 9.83 4.46
N GLU A 131 0.56 10.41 5.32
CA GLU A 131 2.03 10.48 5.22
C GLU A 131 2.64 11.25 4.03
N ASP A 132 1.85 11.92 3.19
CA ASP A 132 2.41 12.70 2.07
C ASP A 132 1.67 14.02 1.86
N VAL A 133 1.94 14.64 0.73
CA VAL A 133 1.32 15.91 0.32
C VAL A 133 -0.12 15.75 -0.21
N GLY A 134 -0.65 14.51 -0.24
CA GLY A 134 -2.01 14.19 -0.64
C GLY A 134 -2.15 13.85 -2.13
N ASP A 135 -3.38 13.52 -2.51
CA ASP A 135 -3.77 13.10 -3.87
C ASP A 135 -4.84 14.00 -4.46
N ALA A 136 -4.83 14.15 -5.77
CA ALA A 136 -6.02 14.59 -6.51
C ALA A 136 -7.02 13.43 -6.60
N ASN A 137 -8.31 13.69 -6.32
CA ASN A 137 -9.33 12.65 -6.14
C ASN A 137 -10.73 13.12 -6.58
N VAL A 138 -11.68 12.19 -6.66
CA VAL A 138 -13.07 12.48 -7.05
C VAL A 138 -13.94 12.97 -5.88
N GLY A 139 -13.37 13.33 -4.75
CA GLY A 139 -14.07 13.98 -3.62
C GLY A 139 -14.87 13.06 -2.71
N ILE A 140 -14.72 11.72 -2.78
CA ILE A 140 -15.44 10.77 -1.92
C ILE A 140 -14.55 9.65 -1.40
N LEU A 141 -14.89 9.14 -0.22
CA LEU A 141 -14.26 7.95 0.35
C LEU A 141 -14.56 6.71 -0.52
N GLY A 142 -13.56 5.92 -0.82
CA GLY A 142 -13.68 4.76 -1.73
C GLY A 142 -13.75 5.15 -3.21
N GLY A 143 -13.48 6.41 -3.55
CA GLY A 143 -13.30 6.89 -4.92
C GLY A 143 -11.86 6.80 -5.39
N VAL A 144 -11.64 7.04 -6.68
CA VAL A 144 -10.30 7.04 -7.30
C VAL A 144 -9.48 8.26 -6.89
N SER A 145 -8.16 8.07 -6.82
CA SER A 145 -7.19 9.13 -6.58
C SER A 145 -5.92 8.95 -7.40
N THR A 146 -5.17 10.03 -7.58
CA THR A 146 -3.84 10.02 -8.19
C THR A 146 -2.90 10.89 -7.35
N PRO A 147 -1.71 10.37 -6.95
CA PRO A 147 -0.77 11.13 -6.13
C PRO A 147 -0.34 12.45 -6.78
N LEU A 148 -0.39 13.54 -5.99
CA LEU A 148 0.21 14.81 -6.38
C LEU A 148 1.73 14.65 -6.51
N ASN A 149 2.31 13.82 -5.66
CA ASN A 149 3.72 13.41 -5.75
C ASN A 149 3.91 12.39 -6.87
N TYR A 150 4.57 12.82 -7.96
CA TYR A 150 4.84 11.96 -9.12
C TYR A 150 5.56 10.65 -8.73
N PHE A 151 6.52 10.71 -7.82
CA PHE A 151 7.37 9.58 -7.43
C PHE A 151 6.62 8.50 -6.63
N ARG A 152 5.38 8.75 -6.24
CA ARG A 152 4.47 7.79 -5.59
C ARG A 152 3.39 7.25 -6.51
N ARG A 153 3.30 7.72 -7.75
CA ARG A 153 2.31 7.21 -8.70
C ARG A 153 2.54 5.73 -8.97
N PRO A 154 1.49 4.89 -9.01
CA PRO A 154 1.60 3.50 -9.42
C PRO A 154 2.25 3.36 -10.80
N ASP A 155 3.05 2.34 -10.98
CA ASP A 155 3.82 2.13 -12.22
C ASP A 155 2.99 1.63 -13.42
N GLY A 156 1.71 1.33 -13.23
CA GLY A 156 0.79 0.88 -14.30
C GLY A 156 1.13 -0.50 -14.91
N ASN A 157 1.99 -1.28 -14.25
CA ASN A 157 2.49 -2.54 -14.81
C ASN A 157 1.59 -3.76 -14.61
N ASN A 158 0.61 -3.63 -13.70
CA ASN A 158 -0.37 -4.67 -13.40
C ASN A 158 -1.72 -4.32 -14.04
N PHE A 159 -2.80 -4.65 -13.39
CA PHE A 159 -4.14 -4.31 -13.84
C PHE A 159 -4.39 -2.80 -13.72
N THR A 160 -3.96 -2.03 -14.71
CA THR A 160 -3.87 -0.56 -14.73
C THR A 160 -5.20 0.15 -14.43
N PHE A 161 -6.33 -0.51 -14.71
CA PHE A 161 -7.67 0.01 -14.43
C PHE A 161 -7.95 0.28 -12.95
N THR A 162 -7.16 -0.29 -12.04
CA THR A 162 -7.34 -0.13 -10.59
C THR A 162 -6.24 0.69 -9.93
N ASP A 163 -5.34 1.29 -10.70
CA ASP A 163 -4.25 2.13 -10.17
C ASP A 163 -4.77 3.30 -9.32
N GLY A 164 -5.93 3.87 -9.68
CA GLY A 164 -6.57 4.91 -8.88
C GLY A 164 -7.09 4.46 -7.50
N TYR A 165 -7.06 3.16 -7.19
CA TYR A 165 -7.46 2.60 -5.89
C TYR A 165 -6.28 2.08 -5.06
N TYR A 166 -5.04 2.35 -5.47
CA TYR A 166 -3.80 1.81 -4.91
C TYR A 166 -3.73 1.86 -3.37
N SER A 167 -4.25 2.92 -2.75
CA SER A 167 -4.22 3.14 -1.30
C SER A 167 -5.21 2.30 -0.50
N TYR A 168 -6.21 1.72 -1.18
CA TYR A 168 -7.24 0.88 -0.54
C TYR A 168 -6.94 -0.61 -0.65
N LEU A 169 -6.16 -1.04 -1.66
CA LEU A 169 -6.06 -2.44 -2.03
C LEU A 169 -5.01 -3.20 -1.21
N ILE A 170 -5.37 -4.40 -0.76
CA ILE A 170 -4.41 -5.36 -0.25
C ILE A 170 -4.00 -6.30 -1.39
N THR A 171 -2.70 -6.35 -1.66
CA THR A 171 -2.08 -7.21 -2.66
C THR A 171 -1.13 -8.22 -1.98
N PRO A 172 -0.71 -9.30 -2.65
CA PRO A 172 0.30 -10.20 -2.10
C PRO A 172 1.58 -9.49 -1.65
N GLU A 173 1.96 -8.41 -2.35
CA GLU A 173 3.18 -7.65 -2.10
C GLU A 173 3.09 -6.72 -0.88
N ASN A 174 1.88 -6.40 -0.39
CA ASN A 174 1.67 -5.56 0.79
C ASN A 174 0.92 -6.27 1.93
N ALA A 175 0.59 -7.55 1.76
CA ALA A 175 -0.07 -8.36 2.76
C ALA A 175 0.82 -8.55 3.99
N ARG A 176 0.30 -8.22 5.17
CA ARG A 176 1.05 -8.19 6.42
C ARG A 176 0.94 -9.51 7.16
N HIS A 177 2.03 -9.92 7.79
CA HIS A 177 2.08 -11.01 8.77
C HIS A 177 2.40 -10.43 10.15
N TYR A 178 1.92 -11.08 11.21
CA TYR A 178 2.04 -10.59 12.58
C TYR A 178 2.56 -11.69 13.48
N ASN A 179 3.55 -11.38 14.31
CA ASN A 179 3.94 -12.22 15.43
C ASN A 179 3.60 -11.49 16.72
N ASN A 180 2.81 -12.13 17.55
CA ASN A 180 2.23 -11.53 18.74
C ASN A 180 2.45 -12.42 19.95
N LYS A 181 2.99 -11.87 21.03
CA LYS A 181 3.07 -12.57 22.32
C LYS A 181 1.68 -12.85 22.93
N ARG A 182 0.66 -12.12 22.49
CA ARG A 182 -0.74 -12.25 22.87
C ARG A 182 -1.64 -12.01 21.67
N PRO A 183 -2.87 -12.55 21.65
CA PRO A 183 -3.82 -12.22 20.58
C PRO A 183 -4.00 -10.72 20.43
N TYR A 184 -3.97 -10.25 19.20
CA TYR A 184 -4.07 -8.82 18.89
C TYR A 184 -5.22 -8.58 17.93
N THR A 185 -6.19 -7.77 18.34
CA THR A 185 -7.37 -7.44 17.55
C THR A 185 -7.53 -5.94 17.49
N ILE A 186 -7.75 -5.41 16.30
CA ILE A 186 -8.13 -4.01 16.06
C ILE A 186 -9.55 -4.00 15.50
N PHE A 187 -10.40 -3.17 16.09
CA PHE A 187 -11.68 -2.78 15.53
C PHE A 187 -11.71 -1.26 15.41
N ALA A 188 -11.90 -0.74 14.21
CA ALA A 188 -12.02 0.70 13.97
C ALA A 188 -13.23 0.99 13.08
N TYR A 189 -14.02 1.99 13.47
CA TYR A 189 -15.17 2.45 12.73
C TYR A 189 -15.16 3.97 12.65
N GLN A 190 -15.49 4.50 11.47
CA GLN A 190 -15.60 5.93 11.23
C GLN A 190 -16.84 6.20 10.41
N THR A 191 -17.49 7.33 10.67
CA THR A 191 -18.61 7.81 9.88
C THR A 191 -18.62 9.33 9.78
N ALA A 192 -19.13 9.85 8.69
CA ALA A 192 -19.28 11.28 8.43
C ALA A 192 -20.62 11.59 7.76
N GLY A 193 -21.14 12.80 8.03
CA GLY A 193 -22.30 13.34 7.39
C GLY A 193 -23.63 12.73 7.81
N GLN A 194 -24.67 13.18 7.15
CA GLN A 194 -26.04 12.67 7.34
C GLN A 194 -26.20 11.35 6.59
N LYS A 195 -27.13 10.48 7.02
CA LYS A 195 -27.42 9.17 6.41
C LYS A 195 -27.54 9.19 4.88
N ARG A 196 -28.02 10.28 4.31
CA ARG A 196 -28.16 10.47 2.84
C ARG A 196 -26.80 10.59 2.12
N TYR A 197 -25.80 11.13 2.80
CA TYR A 197 -24.46 11.44 2.25
C TYR A 197 -23.33 10.76 3.05
N ALA A 198 -23.69 9.75 3.87
CA ALA A 198 -22.77 9.16 4.80
C ALA A 198 -21.52 8.59 4.10
N GLU A 199 -20.38 8.93 4.66
CA GLU A 199 -19.13 8.22 4.48
C GLU A 199 -18.90 7.30 5.65
N GLU A 200 -18.56 6.05 5.40
CA GLU A 200 -18.36 5.04 6.44
C GLU A 200 -17.10 4.22 6.12
N SER A 201 -16.29 3.97 7.14
CA SER A 201 -15.25 2.97 7.05
C SER A 201 -15.25 2.05 8.25
N LEU A 202 -14.99 0.77 8.00
CA LEU A 202 -14.83 -0.26 9.01
C LEU A 202 -13.52 -0.99 8.74
N LYS A 203 -12.70 -1.11 9.77
CA LYS A 203 -11.46 -1.91 9.75
C LYS A 203 -11.49 -2.91 10.88
N VAL A 204 -11.33 -4.18 10.56
CA VAL A 204 -11.21 -5.27 11.53
C VAL A 204 -9.94 -6.04 11.20
N MET A 205 -9.07 -6.20 12.17
CA MET A 205 -7.87 -7.01 12.05
C MET A 205 -7.74 -7.88 13.29
N HIS A 206 -7.46 -9.16 13.07
CA HIS A 206 -7.13 -10.10 14.13
C HIS A 206 -5.87 -10.86 13.77
N ALA A 207 -4.95 -10.98 14.73
CA ALA A 207 -3.72 -11.73 14.58
C ALA A 207 -3.40 -12.48 15.86
N GLN A 208 -3.05 -13.76 15.71
CA GLN A 208 -2.77 -14.65 16.83
C GLN A 208 -1.69 -15.66 16.45
N ASN A 209 -0.79 -15.93 17.38
CA ASN A 209 0.10 -17.06 17.29
C ASN A 209 -0.58 -18.33 17.75
N ILE A 210 -0.45 -19.41 16.97
CA ILE A 210 -0.86 -20.78 17.32
C ILE A 210 0.25 -21.43 18.13
N THR A 211 1.48 -21.22 17.71
CA THR A 211 2.71 -21.59 18.42
C THR A 211 3.65 -20.39 18.37
N PRO A 212 4.72 -20.34 19.15
CA PRO A 212 5.68 -19.24 19.05
C PRO A 212 6.25 -19.00 17.64
N SER A 213 6.31 -20.07 16.82
CA SER A 213 6.82 -20.02 15.42
C SER A 213 5.75 -19.99 14.35
N THR A 214 4.47 -20.09 14.70
CA THR A 214 3.38 -20.16 13.73
C THR A 214 2.27 -19.23 14.16
N GLY A 215 1.86 -18.35 13.26
CA GLY A 215 0.74 -17.45 13.50
C GLY A 215 -0.13 -17.29 12.30
N PHE A 216 -1.32 -16.71 12.51
CA PHE A 216 -2.23 -16.32 11.45
C PHE A 216 -2.76 -14.92 11.69
N ASN A 217 -3.21 -14.30 10.63
CA ASN A 217 -3.90 -13.02 10.70
C ASN A 217 -5.04 -12.94 9.69
N LEU A 218 -6.04 -12.15 10.05
CA LEU A 218 -7.18 -11.80 9.22
C LEU A 218 -7.34 -10.29 9.21
N THR A 219 -7.52 -9.70 8.04
CA THR A 219 -7.80 -8.28 7.88
C THR A 219 -9.02 -8.10 6.99
N TYR A 220 -9.94 -7.24 7.40
CA TYR A 220 -11.11 -6.85 6.62
C TYR A 220 -11.29 -5.35 6.74
N ASN A 221 -11.28 -4.66 5.61
CA ASN A 221 -11.59 -3.24 5.56
C ASN A 221 -12.73 -3.00 4.57
N THR A 222 -13.56 -2.02 4.85
CA THR A 222 -14.55 -1.53 3.90
C THR A 222 -14.67 -0.02 4.01
N TYR A 223 -14.72 0.61 2.86
CA TYR A 223 -14.83 2.05 2.68
C TYR A 223 -16.05 2.31 1.81
N HIS A 224 -16.94 3.15 2.27
CA HIS A 224 -18.18 3.43 1.58
C HIS A 224 -18.53 4.92 1.67
N SER A 225 -18.90 5.50 0.55
CA SER A 225 -19.46 6.86 0.47
C SER A 225 -20.64 6.88 -0.49
N ARG A 226 -21.68 7.61 -0.13
CA ARG A 226 -22.81 7.89 -1.03
C ARG A 226 -22.62 9.14 -1.86
N GLY A 227 -21.56 9.93 -1.55
CA GLY A 227 -21.33 11.23 -2.18
C GLY A 227 -22.45 12.25 -1.91
N ILE A 228 -22.08 13.52 -1.91
CA ILE A 228 -23.04 14.62 -1.76
C ILE A 228 -23.65 15.04 -3.10
N TYR A 229 -22.91 14.81 -4.18
CA TYR A 229 -23.37 15.02 -5.54
C TYR A 229 -24.16 13.79 -6.02
N ASN A 230 -25.23 14.02 -6.80
CA ASN A 230 -26.05 12.92 -7.30
C ASN A 230 -25.23 11.95 -8.16
N TRP A 231 -25.67 10.69 -8.18
CA TRP A 231 -25.10 9.62 -9.01
C TRP A 231 -23.64 9.25 -8.69
N GLN A 232 -23.08 9.77 -7.60
CA GLN A 232 -21.76 9.43 -7.13
C GLN A 232 -21.85 8.48 -5.93
N ARG A 233 -21.18 7.34 -6.02
CA ARG A 233 -21.10 6.38 -4.90
C ARG A 233 -19.87 5.52 -5.03
N GLY A 234 -19.05 5.49 -3.99
CA GLY A 234 -17.88 4.63 -3.88
C GLY A 234 -18.07 3.53 -2.85
N LYS A 235 -17.61 2.33 -3.17
CA LYS A 235 -17.44 1.24 -2.19
C LYS A 235 -16.22 0.43 -2.56
N VAL A 236 -15.28 0.34 -1.64
CA VAL A 236 -14.14 -0.57 -1.72
C VAL A 236 -14.16 -1.48 -0.50
N THR A 237 -13.94 -2.76 -0.71
CA THR A 237 -13.82 -3.75 0.36
C THR A 237 -12.60 -4.59 0.06
N ASP A 238 -11.71 -4.69 1.03
CA ASP A 238 -10.55 -5.56 0.98
C ASP A 238 -10.56 -6.59 2.11
N PHE A 239 -10.04 -7.74 1.83
CA PHE A 239 -9.89 -8.85 2.75
C PHE A 239 -8.55 -9.54 2.52
N SER A 240 -7.85 -9.85 3.59
CA SER A 240 -6.70 -10.73 3.55
C SER A 240 -6.71 -11.71 4.71
N ALA A 241 -6.24 -12.93 4.44
CA ALA A 241 -5.95 -13.92 5.44
C ALA A 241 -4.54 -14.46 5.20
N GLY A 242 -3.70 -14.43 6.21
CA GLY A 242 -2.32 -14.87 6.15
C GLY A 242 -1.98 -15.88 7.23
N ILE A 243 -1.07 -16.78 6.92
CA ILE A 243 -0.44 -17.72 7.85
C ILE A 243 1.06 -17.70 7.62
N TYR A 244 1.82 -17.83 8.67
CA TYR A 244 3.25 -18.05 8.57
C TYR A 244 3.72 -19.14 9.52
N HIS A 245 4.80 -19.78 9.15
CA HIS A 245 5.57 -20.64 10.03
C HIS A 245 7.06 -20.35 9.84
N THR A 246 7.78 -20.17 10.96
CA THR A 246 9.19 -19.88 10.98
C THR A 246 9.89 -20.85 11.90
N GLY A 247 10.37 -21.91 11.31
CA GLY A 247 11.11 -22.93 12.02
C GLY A 247 12.63 -22.82 11.83
N LYS A 248 13.37 -23.65 12.51
CA LYS A 248 14.84 -23.70 12.43
C LYS A 248 15.35 -23.97 11.01
N ARG A 249 14.64 -24.79 10.23
CA ARG A 249 15.03 -25.18 8.86
C ARG A 249 14.01 -24.88 7.80
N TYR A 250 12.77 -24.69 8.18
CA TYR A 250 11.67 -24.46 7.23
C TYR A 250 10.92 -23.21 7.61
N SER A 251 10.67 -22.37 6.62
CA SER A 251 9.82 -21.22 6.76
C SER A 251 8.78 -21.20 5.62
N VAL A 252 7.60 -20.69 5.91
CA VAL A 252 6.57 -20.44 4.93
C VAL A 252 5.75 -19.21 5.32
N HIS A 253 5.47 -18.37 4.32
CA HIS A 253 4.49 -17.29 4.37
C HIS A 253 3.47 -17.55 3.30
N ALA A 254 2.21 -17.64 3.65
CA ALA A 254 1.14 -17.89 2.68
C ALA A 254 -0.08 -17.06 3.02
N GLY A 255 -0.84 -16.70 2.01
CA GLY A 255 -2.06 -15.94 2.23
C GLY A 255 -2.96 -15.86 1.02
N VAL A 256 -4.15 -15.35 1.28
CA VAL A 256 -5.16 -15.03 0.28
C VAL A 256 -5.56 -13.57 0.41
N VAL A 257 -5.81 -12.93 -0.72
CA VAL A 257 -6.30 -11.56 -0.79
C VAL A 257 -7.54 -11.50 -1.67
N ASN A 258 -8.48 -10.65 -1.28
CA ASN A 258 -9.68 -10.39 -2.08
C ASN A 258 -10.05 -8.92 -1.99
N ASN A 259 -10.14 -8.26 -3.13
CA ASN A 259 -10.53 -6.86 -3.22
C ASN A 259 -11.79 -6.73 -4.08
N THR A 260 -12.72 -5.87 -3.68
CA THR A 260 -13.93 -5.57 -4.43
C THR A 260 -14.13 -4.07 -4.51
N ILE A 261 -14.25 -3.55 -5.72
CA ILE A 261 -14.51 -2.15 -6.01
C ILE A 261 -15.89 -2.05 -6.66
N SER A 262 -16.71 -1.10 -6.24
CA SER A 262 -17.97 -0.76 -6.88
C SER A 262 -18.13 0.76 -6.86
N GLN A 263 -18.02 1.37 -8.02
CA GLN A 263 -18.07 2.82 -8.20
C GLN A 263 -19.24 3.17 -9.11
N ARG A 264 -20.19 3.97 -8.61
CA ARG A 264 -21.16 4.65 -9.45
C ARG A 264 -20.56 5.98 -9.88
N GLU A 265 -20.60 6.21 -11.19
CA GLU A 265 -19.90 7.31 -11.84
C GLU A 265 -20.88 8.40 -12.25
N ASN A 266 -20.58 9.65 -11.89
CA ASN A 266 -21.38 10.80 -12.31
C ASN A 266 -20.71 11.66 -13.38
N GLY A 267 -19.48 11.34 -13.81
CA GLY A 267 -18.73 12.07 -14.83
C GLY A 267 -18.33 13.50 -14.45
N GLY A 268 -18.56 13.90 -13.20
CA GLY A 268 -18.32 15.26 -12.72
C GLY A 268 -19.46 16.25 -13.07
N LEU A 269 -19.31 17.49 -12.62
CA LEU A 269 -20.24 18.59 -12.92
C LEU A 269 -20.27 18.93 -14.42
N VAL A 270 -21.44 19.27 -14.94
CA VAL A 270 -21.58 19.69 -16.34
C VAL A 270 -20.75 20.94 -16.59
N GLU A 271 -20.87 21.94 -15.74
CA GLU A 271 -20.16 23.22 -15.87
C GLU A 271 -19.55 23.64 -14.51
N PRO A 272 -18.32 24.16 -14.50
CA PRO A 272 -17.67 24.58 -13.26
C PRO A 272 -18.43 25.66 -12.48
N TRP A 273 -19.11 26.57 -13.14
CA TRP A 273 -19.83 27.67 -12.51
C TRP A 273 -21.05 27.20 -11.67
N HIS A 274 -21.57 25.98 -11.90
CA HIS A 274 -22.66 25.42 -11.10
C HIS A 274 -22.31 25.35 -9.60
N LEU A 275 -21.03 25.23 -9.26
CA LEU A 275 -20.60 25.15 -7.86
C LEU A 275 -20.79 26.47 -7.08
N THR A 276 -20.76 27.60 -7.79
CA THR A 276 -20.82 28.94 -7.21
C THR A 276 -22.16 29.67 -7.47
N ASP A 277 -23.03 29.09 -8.30
CA ASP A 277 -24.28 29.74 -8.68
C ASP A 277 -25.37 29.53 -7.62
N THR A 278 -26.14 30.57 -7.36
CA THR A 278 -27.27 30.54 -6.43
C THR A 278 -28.51 29.82 -7.00
N LEU A 279 -28.50 29.43 -8.29
CA LEU A 279 -29.55 28.62 -8.89
C LEU A 279 -29.66 27.23 -8.22
N TYR A 280 -28.57 26.71 -7.66
CA TYR A 280 -28.53 25.41 -7.04
C TYR A 280 -28.36 25.55 -5.52
N GLU A 281 -29.46 25.48 -4.79
CA GLU A 281 -29.45 25.57 -3.31
C GLU A 281 -28.71 24.41 -2.63
N SER A 282 -28.59 23.26 -3.31
CA SER A 282 -27.89 22.08 -2.76
C SER A 282 -27.03 21.39 -3.80
N ALA A 283 -25.94 20.77 -3.34
CA ALA A 283 -25.06 19.97 -4.18
C ALA A 283 -25.78 18.83 -4.92
N ALA A 284 -26.83 18.27 -4.31
CA ALA A 284 -27.67 17.23 -4.92
C ALA A 284 -28.54 17.74 -6.10
N GLY A 285 -28.75 19.05 -6.21
CA GLY A 285 -29.48 19.65 -7.37
C GLY A 285 -28.60 19.95 -8.57
N MET A 286 -27.29 19.90 -8.43
CA MET A 286 -26.35 20.24 -9.50
C MET A 286 -26.37 19.20 -10.62
N PRO A 287 -26.36 19.61 -11.90
CA PRO A 287 -26.35 18.68 -13.02
C PRO A 287 -25.01 17.98 -13.18
N MET A 288 -25.07 16.67 -13.34
CA MET A 288 -23.92 15.79 -13.56
C MET A 288 -23.88 15.34 -15.02
N LYS A 289 -22.67 15.04 -15.52
CA LYS A 289 -22.49 14.57 -16.91
C LYS A 289 -23.02 13.16 -17.13
N MET A 290 -23.10 12.33 -16.04
CA MET A 290 -23.56 10.95 -16.13
C MET A 290 -24.54 10.62 -14.99
N THR A 291 -25.47 9.68 -15.23
CA THR A 291 -26.52 9.33 -14.28
C THR A 291 -26.62 7.84 -13.93
N ASP A 292 -26.16 6.92 -14.77
CA ASP A 292 -26.33 5.47 -14.58
C ASP A 292 -25.07 4.62 -14.80
N ALA A 293 -23.92 5.26 -14.99
CA ALA A 293 -22.67 4.54 -15.19
C ALA A 293 -22.17 3.85 -13.92
N LEU A 294 -21.71 2.61 -14.06
CA LEU A 294 -21.29 1.75 -12.96
C LEU A 294 -20.04 0.97 -13.33
N ASN A 295 -19.00 1.11 -12.52
CA ASN A 295 -17.82 0.27 -12.52
C ASN A 295 -17.86 -0.75 -11.40
N LYS A 296 -17.47 -1.99 -11.70
CA LYS A 296 -17.22 -3.05 -10.73
C LYS A 296 -15.91 -3.72 -11.06
N ALA A 297 -15.03 -3.85 -10.08
CA ALA A 297 -13.81 -4.64 -10.22
C ALA A 297 -13.66 -5.57 -9.01
N ASN A 298 -13.20 -6.80 -9.29
CA ASN A 298 -12.96 -7.80 -8.27
C ASN A 298 -11.56 -8.37 -8.46
N ASN A 299 -10.86 -8.54 -7.36
CA ASN A 299 -9.58 -9.22 -7.29
C ASN A 299 -9.70 -10.46 -6.43
N THR A 300 -8.99 -11.50 -6.81
CA THR A 300 -8.74 -12.66 -5.95
C THR A 300 -7.32 -13.13 -6.19
N GLY A 301 -6.54 -13.17 -5.14
CA GLY A 301 -5.15 -13.59 -5.17
C GLY A 301 -4.82 -14.59 -4.07
N PHE A 302 -3.84 -15.43 -4.32
CA PHE A 302 -3.14 -16.18 -3.28
C PHE A 302 -1.64 -16.11 -3.51
N TYR A 303 -0.88 -16.29 -2.45
CA TYR A 303 0.57 -16.37 -2.51
C TYR A 303 1.09 -17.35 -1.46
N ALA A 304 2.22 -17.94 -1.77
CA ALA A 304 3.00 -18.72 -0.82
C ALA A 304 4.48 -18.59 -1.16
N VAL A 305 5.29 -18.27 -0.16
CA VAL A 305 6.75 -18.24 -0.24
C VAL A 305 7.27 -19.20 0.83
N GLN A 306 8.08 -20.16 0.45
CA GLN A 306 8.62 -21.14 1.37
C GLN A 306 10.11 -21.36 1.12
N ALA A 307 10.85 -21.65 2.17
CA ALA A 307 12.27 -21.95 2.08
C ALA A 307 12.66 -23.07 3.06
N PHE A 308 13.57 -23.93 2.63
CA PHE A 308 14.12 -25.00 3.40
C PHE A 308 15.64 -24.82 3.53
N GLY A 309 16.09 -24.75 4.79
CA GLY A 309 17.51 -24.61 5.14
C GLY A 309 18.24 -25.96 5.11
N VAL A 310 19.27 -26.04 4.28
CA VAL A 310 20.16 -27.20 4.19
C VAL A 310 21.40 -26.94 5.06
N PRO A 311 21.67 -27.74 6.08
CA PRO A 311 22.90 -27.59 6.86
C PRO A 311 24.11 -27.96 6.00
N LEU A 312 25.10 -27.07 5.92
CA LEU A 312 26.34 -27.35 5.20
C LEU A 312 27.32 -28.24 6.00
N VAL A 313 27.07 -28.34 7.31
CA VAL A 313 27.86 -29.20 8.22
C VAL A 313 26.93 -30.14 8.98
N PRO A 314 27.26 -31.44 9.14
CA PRO A 314 26.44 -32.35 9.92
C PRO A 314 26.29 -31.86 11.36
N LEU A 315 25.06 -31.94 11.88
CA LEU A 315 24.76 -31.61 13.27
C LEU A 315 25.41 -32.65 14.16
N THR A 316 26.42 -32.27 14.91
CA THR A 316 26.97 -33.09 15.99
C THR A 316 26.19 -32.83 17.28
N ASP A 317 25.89 -33.90 18.02
CA ASP A 317 24.80 -34.00 19.01
C ASP A 317 24.94 -33.18 20.30
N SER A 318 25.92 -32.36 20.50
CA SER A 318 26.13 -31.85 21.88
C SER A 318 26.50 -30.38 22.06
N VAL A 319 26.85 -29.64 21.03
CA VAL A 319 27.23 -28.23 21.19
C VAL A 319 26.72 -27.42 20.01
N PHE A 320 25.85 -26.44 20.26
CA PHE A 320 25.43 -25.48 19.24
C PHE A 320 26.58 -24.51 18.94
N THR A 321 27.40 -24.88 17.97
CA THR A 321 28.46 -23.99 17.44
C THR A 321 27.92 -23.13 16.28
N MET A 322 28.71 -22.16 15.86
CA MET A 322 28.43 -21.37 14.61
C MET A 322 28.21 -22.30 13.39
N ALA A 323 28.74 -23.53 13.41
CA ALA A 323 28.54 -24.55 12.38
C ALA A 323 27.09 -25.05 12.25
N ASP A 324 26.24 -24.86 13.26
CA ASP A 324 24.83 -25.26 13.23
C ASP A 324 23.95 -24.23 12.48
N ARG A 325 24.49 -23.08 12.07
CA ARG A 325 23.76 -22.11 11.26
C ARG A 325 23.55 -22.67 9.87
N THR A 326 22.34 -22.57 9.42
CA THR A 326 22.01 -22.83 8.02
C THR A 326 22.54 -21.67 7.17
N ALA A 327 23.52 -21.95 6.34
CA ALA A 327 24.10 -20.96 5.43
C ALA A 327 23.48 -21.02 4.03
N PHE A 328 22.68 -22.06 3.74
CA PHE A 328 22.12 -22.32 2.42
C PHE A 328 20.63 -22.68 2.53
N TYR A 329 19.80 -22.02 1.73
CA TYR A 329 18.36 -22.29 1.63
C TYR A 329 17.96 -22.54 0.19
N ILE A 330 17.04 -23.49 0.01
CA ILE A 330 16.33 -23.69 -1.26
C ILE A 330 14.92 -23.22 -1.01
N GLY A 331 14.43 -22.31 -1.87
CA GLY A 331 13.11 -21.73 -1.72
C GLY A 331 12.26 -21.86 -2.98
N HIS A 332 10.97 -21.75 -2.76
CA HIS A 332 9.94 -21.77 -3.80
C HIS A 332 8.90 -20.70 -3.48
N SER A 333 8.51 -19.93 -4.48
CA SER A 333 7.44 -18.94 -4.38
C SER A 333 6.42 -19.19 -5.48
N ILE A 334 5.16 -19.17 -5.11
CA ILE A 334 4.03 -19.27 -6.04
C ILE A 334 3.03 -18.17 -5.70
N SER A 335 2.56 -17.47 -6.72
CA SER A 335 1.44 -16.54 -6.57
C SER A 335 0.49 -16.61 -7.75
N TYR A 336 -0.77 -16.42 -7.47
CA TYR A 336 -1.83 -16.29 -8.48
C TYR A 336 -2.64 -15.05 -8.14
N ASN A 337 -2.80 -14.17 -9.11
CA ASN A 337 -3.58 -12.95 -8.98
C ASN A 337 -4.53 -12.81 -10.16
N LYS A 338 -5.82 -12.70 -9.90
CA LYS A 338 -6.85 -12.53 -10.92
C LYS A 338 -7.66 -11.27 -10.64
N TRP A 339 -7.73 -10.42 -11.64
CA TRP A 339 -8.63 -9.26 -11.69
C TRP A 339 -9.74 -9.50 -12.71
N ALA A 340 -10.91 -9.00 -12.44
CA ALA A 340 -12.02 -8.94 -13.38
C ALA A 340 -12.72 -7.59 -13.19
N ARG A 341 -13.04 -6.92 -14.29
CA ARG A 341 -13.74 -5.64 -14.31
C ARG A 341 -14.95 -5.72 -15.23
N ASN A 342 -16.01 -5.02 -14.83
CA ASN A 342 -17.19 -4.77 -15.65
C ASN A 342 -17.56 -3.30 -15.58
N TYR A 343 -17.78 -2.68 -16.73
CA TYR A 343 -18.31 -1.33 -16.88
C TYR A 343 -19.66 -1.40 -17.57
N SER A 344 -20.63 -0.62 -17.09
CA SER A 344 -21.95 -0.52 -17.72
C SER A 344 -22.47 0.91 -17.66
N ASP A 345 -23.11 1.34 -18.75
CA ASP A 345 -23.83 2.62 -18.86
C ASP A 345 -24.93 2.54 -19.93
N THR A 346 -25.69 3.65 -20.09
CA THR A 346 -26.64 3.80 -21.17
C THR A 346 -26.42 5.11 -21.93
N TYR A 347 -26.78 5.16 -23.20
CA TYR A 347 -26.71 6.37 -24.02
C TYR A 347 -27.44 7.56 -23.36
N LYS A 348 -28.63 7.32 -22.82
CA LYS A 348 -29.40 8.35 -22.10
C LYS A 348 -28.73 8.80 -20.82
N GLY A 349 -28.08 7.85 -20.08
CA GLY A 349 -27.41 8.11 -18.85
C GLY A 349 -26.09 8.87 -19.00
N THR A 350 -25.50 8.86 -20.19
CA THR A 350 -24.27 9.59 -20.52
C THR A 350 -24.54 10.85 -21.35
N THR A 351 -25.82 11.14 -21.69
CA THR A 351 -26.23 12.37 -22.37
C THR A 351 -26.59 13.45 -21.35
N TYR A 352 -25.96 14.61 -21.45
CA TYR A 352 -26.17 15.73 -20.53
C TYR A 352 -26.49 17.03 -21.27
N ARG A 353 -27.16 17.95 -20.57
CA ARG A 353 -27.58 19.24 -21.09
C ARG A 353 -26.72 20.34 -20.49
N ILE A 354 -26.22 21.20 -21.36
CA ILE A 354 -25.54 22.44 -20.97
C ILE A 354 -26.58 23.53 -20.88
N THR A 355 -26.65 24.23 -19.74
CA THR A 355 -27.56 25.33 -19.50
C THR A 355 -26.82 26.65 -19.35
N ASP A 356 -27.42 27.74 -19.76
CA ASP A 356 -26.96 29.07 -19.40
C ASP A 356 -27.29 29.40 -17.92
N ARG A 357 -26.84 30.56 -17.44
CA ARG A 357 -27.11 31.03 -16.06
C ARG A 357 -28.58 31.31 -15.77
N GLN A 358 -29.45 31.37 -16.79
CA GLN A 358 -30.90 31.51 -16.68
C GLN A 358 -31.60 30.15 -16.66
N GLY A 359 -30.85 29.03 -16.72
CA GLY A 359 -31.41 27.67 -16.74
C GLY A 359 -31.94 27.21 -18.10
N LYS A 360 -31.74 27.99 -19.19
CA LYS A 360 -32.15 27.61 -20.55
C LYS A 360 -31.09 26.64 -21.13
N VAL A 361 -31.55 25.54 -21.70
CA VAL A 361 -30.68 24.58 -22.41
C VAL A 361 -30.12 25.24 -23.67
N VAL A 362 -28.80 25.35 -23.76
CA VAL A 362 -28.05 25.91 -24.89
C VAL A 362 -27.41 24.84 -25.76
N ASP A 363 -27.11 23.67 -25.19
CA ASP A 363 -26.51 22.55 -25.92
C ASP A 363 -26.87 21.22 -25.24
N THR A 364 -26.74 20.11 -25.98
CA THR A 364 -26.88 18.74 -25.46
C THR A 364 -25.76 17.90 -26.02
N ARG A 365 -24.98 17.30 -25.14
CA ARG A 365 -23.80 16.49 -25.48
C ARG A 365 -23.88 15.10 -24.89
N ASN A 366 -23.20 14.18 -25.53
CA ASN A 366 -22.89 12.87 -24.93
C ASN A 366 -21.49 12.90 -24.32
N PHE A 367 -21.30 12.20 -23.21
CA PHE A 367 -20.01 12.10 -22.54
C PHE A 367 -18.98 11.33 -23.37
N TYR A 368 -19.45 10.32 -24.13
CA TYR A 368 -18.62 9.51 -25.03
C TYR A 368 -19.00 9.78 -26.50
N GLU A 369 -17.99 9.89 -27.33
CA GLU A 369 -18.18 10.12 -28.78
C GLU A 369 -18.51 8.83 -29.51
N ASN A 370 -17.95 7.71 -29.08
CA ASN A 370 -18.02 6.46 -29.81
C ASN A 370 -18.83 5.36 -29.08
N TRP A 371 -19.55 4.56 -29.88
CA TRP A 371 -20.36 3.43 -29.45
C TRP A 371 -20.17 2.30 -30.46
N TYR A 372 -19.07 1.52 -30.28
CA TYR A 372 -18.60 0.54 -31.26
C TYR A 372 -19.41 -0.77 -31.29
N VAL A 373 -19.97 -1.18 -30.16
CA VAL A 373 -20.65 -2.48 -30.01
C VAL A 373 -22.16 -2.31 -29.97
N SER A 374 -22.67 -1.45 -29.11
CA SER A 374 -24.10 -1.18 -28.94
C SER A 374 -24.34 0.32 -28.89
N PRO A 375 -25.29 0.86 -29.67
CA PRO A 375 -25.55 2.29 -29.69
C PRO A 375 -26.39 2.80 -28.51
N THR A 376 -26.92 1.91 -27.68
CA THR A 376 -27.85 2.23 -26.60
C THR A 376 -27.36 2.01 -25.21
N GLU A 377 -26.48 1.02 -25.03
CA GLU A 377 -25.97 0.62 -23.71
C GLU A 377 -24.60 -0.04 -23.81
N SER A 378 -23.81 0.06 -22.77
CA SER A 378 -22.52 -0.60 -22.63
C SER A 378 -22.58 -1.65 -21.53
N ASN A 379 -21.89 -2.78 -21.75
CA ASN A 379 -21.67 -3.81 -20.75
C ASN A 379 -20.32 -4.52 -21.02
N ASP A 380 -19.26 -3.76 -20.78
CA ASP A 380 -17.89 -4.15 -21.10
C ASP A 380 -17.29 -4.97 -19.96
N SER A 381 -16.87 -6.20 -20.25
CA SER A 381 -16.20 -7.07 -19.26
C SER A 381 -14.81 -7.44 -19.74
N LEU A 382 -13.87 -7.42 -18.82
CA LEU A 382 -12.50 -7.86 -19.07
C LEU A 382 -11.93 -8.52 -17.81
N ALA A 383 -10.92 -9.37 -18.02
CA ALA A 383 -10.21 -9.99 -16.91
C ALA A 383 -8.73 -10.23 -17.25
N GLU A 384 -7.93 -10.19 -16.23
CA GLU A 384 -6.50 -10.54 -16.26
C GLU A 384 -6.20 -11.53 -15.15
N SER A 385 -5.38 -12.53 -15.45
CA SER A 385 -4.78 -13.36 -14.42
C SER A 385 -3.30 -13.57 -14.67
N LEU A 386 -2.54 -13.56 -13.58
CA LEU A 386 -1.11 -13.79 -13.53
C LEU A 386 -0.83 -14.94 -12.57
N LEU A 387 -0.27 -16.03 -13.09
CA LEU A 387 0.32 -17.10 -12.29
C LEU A 387 1.85 -16.93 -12.34
N THR A 388 2.45 -16.78 -11.21
CA THR A 388 3.91 -16.67 -11.04
C THR A 388 4.41 -17.87 -10.27
N ASN A 389 5.52 -18.46 -10.72
CA ASN A 389 6.19 -19.57 -10.07
C ASN A 389 7.71 -19.31 -10.08
N ARG A 390 8.36 -19.36 -8.92
CA ARG A 390 9.80 -19.07 -8.75
C ARG A 390 10.48 -20.13 -7.92
N LEU A 391 11.69 -20.48 -8.32
CA LEU A 391 12.61 -21.28 -7.53
C LEU A 391 13.84 -20.42 -7.24
N PHE A 392 14.30 -20.43 -6.01
CA PHE A 392 15.47 -19.65 -5.60
C PHE A 392 16.38 -20.40 -4.63
N VAL A 393 17.58 -19.89 -4.57
CA VAL A 393 18.63 -20.34 -3.65
C VAL A 393 19.11 -19.10 -2.90
N GLN A 394 19.26 -19.22 -1.60
CA GLN A 394 19.76 -18.15 -0.73
C GLN A 394 21.00 -18.63 0.01
N LEU A 395 22.06 -17.82 -0.02
CA LEU A 395 23.29 -18.01 0.72
C LEU A 395 23.36 -16.97 1.83
N GLN A 396 23.59 -17.43 3.06
CA GLN A 396 23.80 -16.58 4.26
C GLN A 396 25.17 -16.91 4.86
N PRO A 397 26.16 -16.02 4.73
CA PRO A 397 27.45 -16.23 5.40
C PRO A 397 27.33 -16.33 6.91
N TYR A 398 28.22 -17.06 7.54
CA TYR A 398 28.24 -17.26 9.00
C TYR A 398 28.51 -15.98 9.79
N ASP A 399 29.27 -15.06 9.21
CA ASP A 399 29.66 -13.83 9.87
C ASP A 399 28.57 -12.78 9.75
N ARG A 400 27.98 -12.39 10.87
CA ARG A 400 26.98 -11.31 10.94
C ARG A 400 27.57 -9.93 10.65
N GLU A 401 28.83 -9.74 10.93
CA GLU A 401 29.56 -8.50 10.69
C GLU A 401 30.22 -8.49 9.31
N GLY A 402 30.10 -9.59 8.57
CA GLY A 402 30.60 -9.71 7.21
C GLY A 402 29.94 -8.72 6.26
N VAL A 403 30.71 -8.27 5.28
CA VAL A 403 30.26 -7.31 4.26
C VAL A 403 29.06 -7.84 3.50
N ILE A 404 29.00 -9.14 3.22
CA ILE A 404 27.89 -9.80 2.54
C ILE A 404 26.98 -10.45 3.56
N GLY A 405 25.76 -9.96 3.69
CA GLY A 405 24.74 -10.55 4.55
C GLY A 405 24.02 -11.72 3.88
N THR A 406 23.53 -11.53 2.66
CA THR A 406 22.85 -12.57 1.87
C THR A 406 23.13 -12.38 0.37
N ILE A 407 23.11 -13.50 -0.34
CA ILE A 407 23.07 -13.54 -1.80
C ILE A 407 21.96 -14.50 -2.18
N ASP A 408 20.99 -14.02 -2.97
CA ASP A 408 19.88 -14.79 -3.49
C ASP A 408 19.98 -14.86 -5.00
N GLY A 409 19.59 -16.00 -5.56
CA GLY A 409 19.49 -16.15 -6.99
C GLY A 409 18.35 -17.10 -7.34
N GLY A 410 17.62 -16.79 -8.39
CA GLY A 410 16.45 -17.58 -8.75
C GLY A 410 16.08 -17.50 -10.22
N ILE A 411 15.18 -18.41 -10.58
CA ILE A 411 14.52 -18.44 -11.88
C ILE A 411 13.02 -18.39 -11.66
N GLY A 412 12.32 -17.78 -12.61
CA GLY A 412 10.87 -17.64 -12.52
C GLY A 412 10.19 -17.83 -13.85
N TRP A 413 8.93 -18.18 -13.76
CA TRP A 413 8.00 -18.30 -14.85
C TRP A 413 6.71 -17.58 -14.51
N ASP A 414 6.30 -16.68 -15.42
CA ASP A 414 5.05 -15.94 -15.35
C ASP A 414 4.13 -16.37 -16.48
N MET A 415 2.90 -16.73 -16.16
CA MET A 415 1.84 -17.01 -17.13
C MET A 415 0.76 -15.95 -17.03
N TYR A 416 0.65 -15.13 -18.05
CA TYR A 416 -0.36 -14.08 -18.21
C TYR A 416 -1.55 -14.63 -19.01
N GLN A 417 -2.75 -14.28 -18.60
CA GLN A 417 -3.96 -14.55 -19.34
C GLN A 417 -4.85 -13.32 -19.32
N TYR A 418 -5.16 -12.78 -20.50
CA TYR A 418 -6.01 -11.63 -20.73
C TYR A 418 -7.30 -12.06 -21.42
N MET A 419 -8.44 -11.61 -20.94
CA MET A 419 -9.75 -11.89 -21.50
C MET A 419 -10.51 -10.58 -21.72
N GLN A 420 -10.97 -10.37 -22.94
CA GLN A 420 -11.82 -9.25 -23.31
C GLN A 420 -12.80 -9.65 -24.42
N PHE A 421 -13.89 -8.90 -24.55
CA PHE A 421 -14.77 -9.02 -25.70
C PHE A 421 -14.07 -8.44 -26.92
N ARG A 422 -14.17 -9.11 -28.08
CA ARG A 422 -13.66 -8.61 -29.37
C ARG A 422 -14.68 -8.85 -30.47
N LEU A 423 -14.78 -7.89 -31.36
CA LEU A 423 -15.51 -7.99 -32.62
C LEU A 423 -14.44 -8.04 -33.74
N LYS A 424 -14.21 -9.21 -34.33
CA LYS A 424 -13.24 -9.37 -35.41
C LYS A 424 -13.75 -10.42 -36.42
N ASP A 425 -13.69 -10.06 -37.72
CA ASP A 425 -13.94 -11.00 -38.84
C ASP A 425 -15.25 -11.80 -38.71
N TYR A 426 -16.34 -11.12 -38.40
CA TYR A 426 -17.67 -11.72 -38.17
C TYR A 426 -17.79 -12.63 -36.95
N ILE A 427 -16.75 -12.75 -36.14
CA ILE A 427 -16.76 -13.48 -34.88
C ILE A 427 -16.90 -12.49 -33.73
N THR A 428 -17.99 -12.62 -32.98
CA THR A 428 -18.23 -11.82 -31.77
C THR A 428 -18.09 -12.70 -30.54
N GLY A 429 -17.41 -12.23 -29.52
CA GLY A 429 -17.33 -12.93 -28.24
C GLY A 429 -16.09 -12.61 -27.43
N TYR A 430 -15.99 -13.26 -26.27
CA TYR A 430 -14.83 -13.12 -25.42
C TYR A 430 -13.65 -13.91 -25.95
N GLN A 431 -12.53 -13.23 -26.07
CA GLN A 431 -11.28 -13.82 -26.50
C GLN A 431 -10.30 -13.86 -25.34
N THR A 432 -9.51 -14.92 -25.27
CA THR A 432 -8.48 -15.13 -24.28
C THR A 432 -7.12 -15.17 -24.95
N THR A 433 -6.23 -14.25 -24.55
CA THR A 433 -4.83 -14.21 -24.98
C THR A 433 -3.95 -14.72 -23.83
N LYS A 434 -3.05 -15.65 -24.12
CA LYS A 434 -2.12 -16.21 -23.13
C LYS A 434 -0.68 -15.92 -23.52
N HIS A 435 0.13 -15.51 -22.54
CA HIS A 435 1.55 -15.27 -22.72
C HIS A 435 2.33 -15.93 -21.58
N ASN A 436 3.54 -16.39 -21.89
CA ASN A 436 4.49 -16.89 -20.92
C ASN A 436 5.75 -16.03 -20.95
N SER A 437 6.38 -15.85 -19.81
CA SER A 437 7.69 -15.20 -19.67
C SER A 437 8.56 -16.00 -18.71
N TYR A 438 9.84 -16.13 -19.04
CA TYR A 438 10.83 -16.84 -18.24
C TYR A 438 11.96 -15.87 -17.91
N TYR A 439 12.38 -15.84 -16.65
CA TYR A 439 13.37 -14.90 -16.17
C TYR A 439 14.29 -15.48 -15.13
N ALA A 440 15.43 -14.85 -14.98
CA ALA A 440 16.35 -15.06 -13.87
C ALA A 440 16.43 -13.76 -13.04
N TYR A 441 16.74 -13.91 -11.77
CA TYR A 441 16.93 -12.77 -10.87
C TYR A 441 18.01 -13.08 -9.83
N ALA A 442 18.58 -12.01 -9.30
CA ALA A 442 19.53 -12.05 -8.20
C ALA A 442 19.26 -10.91 -7.24
N ASP A 443 19.50 -11.14 -5.95
CA ASP A 443 19.41 -10.16 -4.88
C ASP A 443 20.66 -10.28 -4.00
N ILE A 444 21.23 -9.16 -3.59
CA ILE A 444 22.37 -9.09 -2.69
C ILE A 444 22.09 -8.06 -1.61
N ARG A 445 22.34 -8.42 -0.37
CA ARG A 445 22.23 -7.54 0.79
C ARG A 445 23.45 -7.65 1.67
N GLY A 446 23.85 -6.53 2.23
CA GLY A 446 24.98 -6.53 3.10
C GLY A 446 25.12 -5.28 3.95
N LYS A 447 26.12 -5.31 4.82
CA LYS A 447 26.47 -4.20 5.71
C LYS A 447 27.97 -4.06 5.75
N VAL A 448 28.45 -2.83 5.72
CA VAL A 448 29.86 -2.52 6.00
C VAL A 448 29.94 -1.89 7.37
N SER A 449 30.20 -2.74 8.37
CA SER A 449 30.15 -2.35 9.79
C SER A 449 28.81 -1.74 10.15
N LYS A 450 28.77 -0.76 11.05
CA LYS A 450 27.59 0.02 11.42
C LYS A 450 27.36 1.27 10.55
N TYR A 451 28.20 1.49 9.53
CA TYR A 451 28.22 2.74 8.79
C TYR A 451 27.50 2.70 7.44
N LEU A 452 27.37 1.52 6.85
CA LEU A 452 26.75 1.37 5.53
C LEU A 452 25.96 0.08 5.48
N ASP A 453 24.71 0.14 5.06
CA ASP A 453 23.97 -0.99 4.53
C ASP A 453 23.68 -0.79 3.04
N TYR A 454 23.56 -1.89 2.31
CA TYR A 454 23.26 -1.86 0.89
C TYR A 454 22.41 -3.04 0.47
N HIS A 455 21.67 -2.82 -0.59
CA HIS A 455 20.83 -3.80 -1.26
C HIS A 455 20.94 -3.61 -2.77
N GLY A 456 20.92 -4.69 -3.51
CA GLY A 456 20.89 -4.67 -4.98
C GLY A 456 20.04 -5.83 -5.48
N PHE A 457 19.11 -5.53 -6.37
CA PHE A 457 18.23 -6.49 -7.04
C PHE A 457 18.35 -6.33 -8.54
N MET A 458 18.34 -7.45 -9.26
CA MET A 458 18.30 -7.48 -10.72
C MET A 458 17.41 -8.62 -11.19
N ARG A 459 16.51 -8.33 -12.16
CA ARG A 459 15.73 -9.30 -12.90
C ARG A 459 15.95 -9.11 -14.40
N TYR A 460 16.15 -10.21 -15.13
CA TYR A 460 16.26 -10.23 -16.56
C TYR A 460 15.34 -11.29 -17.17
N ASN A 461 14.49 -10.87 -18.11
CA ASN A 461 13.57 -11.76 -18.79
C ASN A 461 14.24 -12.41 -20.00
N LEU A 462 14.52 -13.71 -19.87
CA LEU A 462 15.29 -14.50 -20.81
C LEU A 462 14.51 -14.83 -22.08
N ALA A 463 13.20 -15.12 -21.94
CA ALA A 463 12.39 -15.59 -23.07
C ALA A 463 10.89 -15.32 -22.85
N GLY A 464 10.13 -15.39 -23.93
CA GLY A 464 8.67 -15.25 -23.93
C GLY A 464 8.20 -13.83 -24.16
N TYR A 465 7.01 -13.50 -23.68
CA TYR A 465 6.31 -12.23 -23.94
C TYR A 465 7.13 -11.00 -23.51
N ARG A 466 7.79 -11.09 -22.37
CA ARG A 466 8.64 -10.01 -21.83
C ARG A 466 10.13 -10.20 -22.08
N ALA A 467 10.51 -11.02 -23.07
CA ALA A 467 11.92 -11.28 -23.36
C ALA A 467 12.72 -9.97 -23.54
N GLY A 468 13.86 -9.85 -22.83
CA GLY A 468 14.69 -8.65 -22.84
C GLY A 468 14.20 -7.53 -21.91
N ASP A 469 13.16 -7.73 -21.09
CA ASP A 469 12.86 -6.81 -19.99
C ASP A 469 13.95 -6.91 -18.92
N VAL A 470 14.31 -5.76 -18.37
CA VAL A 470 15.31 -5.60 -17.30
C VAL A 470 14.69 -4.80 -16.16
N ASP A 471 14.93 -5.24 -14.95
CA ASP A 471 14.59 -4.50 -13.73
C ASP A 471 15.79 -4.53 -12.79
N ILE A 472 16.32 -3.35 -12.44
CA ILE A 472 17.44 -3.17 -11.53
C ILE A 472 16.99 -2.20 -10.45
N ASP A 473 17.15 -2.57 -9.19
CA ASP A 473 16.93 -1.71 -8.02
C ASP A 473 18.12 -1.85 -7.09
N ALA A 474 18.74 -0.73 -6.74
CA ALA A 474 19.87 -0.69 -5.83
C ALA A 474 19.66 0.44 -4.82
N ASP A 475 19.79 0.14 -3.56
CA ASP A 475 19.69 1.13 -2.49
C ASP A 475 20.76 0.91 -1.41
N GLY A 476 21.04 1.97 -0.68
CA GLY A 476 21.99 1.92 0.43
C GLY A 476 21.80 3.08 1.39
N ASN A 477 22.14 2.84 2.65
CA ASN A 477 22.10 3.83 3.71
C ASN A 477 23.47 3.98 4.34
N MET A 478 23.97 5.20 4.37
CA MET A 478 25.20 5.58 5.08
C MET A 478 24.84 6.26 6.38
N TYR A 479 25.38 5.76 7.48
CA TYR A 479 25.14 6.26 8.84
C TYR A 479 26.36 7.02 9.34
N LEU A 480 26.20 8.31 9.57
CA LEU A 480 27.17 9.20 10.20
C LEU A 480 26.69 9.49 11.64
N TYR A 481 27.55 9.34 12.61
CA TYR A 481 27.17 9.56 14.02
C TYR A 481 27.80 10.84 14.56
N ILE A 482 26.95 11.76 15.06
CA ILE A 482 27.37 12.95 15.79
C ILE A 482 26.83 12.81 17.22
N LYS A 483 27.72 12.66 18.21
CA LYS A 483 27.33 12.43 19.62
C LYS A 483 26.25 11.34 19.75
N GLU A 484 26.49 10.16 19.17
CA GLU A 484 25.59 8.99 19.16
C GLU A 484 24.27 9.18 18.38
N GLN A 485 24.01 10.36 17.82
CA GLN A 485 22.84 10.61 17.00
C GLN A 485 23.16 10.30 15.53
N PRO A 486 22.38 9.44 14.87
CA PRO A 486 22.62 9.10 13.47
C PRO A 486 22.17 10.23 12.55
N ILE A 487 23.00 10.56 11.56
CA ILE A 487 22.62 11.25 10.33
C ILE A 487 22.65 10.19 9.22
N ILE A 488 21.57 10.04 8.53
CA ILE A 488 21.39 8.95 7.55
C ILE A 488 21.32 9.57 6.16
N LEU A 489 22.30 9.25 5.32
CA LEU A 489 22.29 9.56 3.90
C LEU A 489 21.90 8.27 3.15
N SER A 490 20.75 8.30 2.46
CA SER A 490 20.26 7.17 1.69
C SER A 490 20.32 7.50 0.21
N GLY A 491 20.71 6.53 -0.61
CA GLY A 491 20.66 6.59 -2.06
C GLY A 491 19.86 5.43 -2.61
N ARG A 492 19.07 5.67 -3.66
CA ARG A 492 18.37 4.63 -4.43
C ARG A 492 18.54 4.91 -5.90
N PHE A 493 18.82 3.86 -6.65
CA PHE A 493 18.88 3.84 -8.10
C PHE A 493 17.96 2.73 -8.60
N GLY A 494 17.04 3.07 -9.51
CA GLY A 494 16.18 2.13 -10.21
C GLY A 494 16.35 2.25 -11.72
N PHE A 495 16.41 1.14 -12.43
CA PHE A 495 16.36 1.11 -13.89
C PHE A 495 15.43 0.01 -14.35
N ARG A 496 14.45 0.37 -15.17
CA ARG A 496 13.50 -0.56 -15.76
C ARG A 496 13.44 -0.38 -17.26
N LEU A 497 13.59 -1.46 -17.99
CA LEU A 497 13.28 -1.58 -19.41
C LEU A 497 12.18 -2.63 -19.53
N GLN A 498 10.99 -2.23 -19.98
CA GLN A 498 9.82 -3.08 -19.87
C GLN A 498 8.93 -3.01 -21.11
N GLU A 499 8.33 -4.15 -21.46
CA GLU A 499 7.23 -4.21 -22.42
C GLU A 499 6.04 -3.39 -21.88
N PRO A 500 5.43 -2.52 -22.70
CA PRO A 500 4.21 -1.81 -22.31
C PRO A 500 3.09 -2.78 -21.89
N SER A 501 2.20 -2.30 -21.00
CA SER A 501 1.05 -3.09 -20.54
C SER A 501 0.25 -3.63 -21.72
N HIS A 502 -0.22 -4.88 -21.60
CA HIS A 502 -1.12 -5.48 -22.60
C HIS A 502 -2.32 -4.58 -22.91
N TRP A 503 -2.88 -3.94 -21.87
CA TRP A 503 -4.06 -3.07 -22.01
C TRP A 503 -3.76 -1.74 -22.70
N ALA A 504 -2.55 -1.25 -22.66
CA ALA A 504 -2.13 -0.11 -23.47
C ALA A 504 -1.90 -0.47 -24.94
N GLN A 505 -1.59 -1.74 -25.21
CA GLN A 505 -1.39 -2.24 -26.58
C GLN A 505 -2.70 -2.71 -27.21
N ASN A 506 -3.56 -3.41 -26.46
CA ASN A 506 -4.76 -4.03 -26.99
C ASN A 506 -5.94 -3.82 -26.04
N TYR A 507 -6.92 -3.05 -26.45
CA TYR A 507 -8.14 -2.80 -25.68
C TYR A 507 -9.35 -2.69 -26.60
N PHE A 508 -10.44 -3.32 -26.20
CA PHE A 508 -11.69 -3.28 -26.90
C PHE A 508 -12.87 -3.14 -25.93
N SER A 509 -13.63 -2.07 -26.07
CA SER A 509 -14.85 -1.81 -25.31
C SER A 509 -15.86 -1.07 -26.18
N ASN A 510 -17.03 -0.77 -25.65
CA ASN A 510 -18.06 -0.04 -26.40
C ASN A 510 -17.65 1.42 -26.70
N HIS A 511 -16.84 2.05 -25.84
CA HIS A 511 -16.42 3.46 -26.02
C HIS A 511 -15.01 3.62 -26.56
N TYR A 512 -14.14 2.66 -26.35
CA TYR A 512 -12.72 2.75 -26.69
C TYR A 512 -12.23 1.48 -27.36
N VAL A 513 -11.51 1.67 -28.45
CA VAL A 513 -10.84 0.60 -29.18
C VAL A 513 -9.47 1.08 -29.61
N TRP A 514 -8.43 0.32 -29.24
CA TRP A 514 -7.08 0.55 -29.75
C TRP A 514 -6.31 -0.75 -29.91
N GLU A 515 -5.44 -0.77 -30.91
CA GLU A 515 -4.49 -1.82 -31.17
C GLU A 515 -3.16 -1.15 -31.54
N ASN A 516 -2.22 -1.12 -30.59
CA ASN A 516 -0.94 -0.41 -30.70
C ASN A 516 0.22 -1.42 -30.77
N ASN A 517 1.36 -0.95 -31.29
CA ASN A 517 2.62 -1.67 -31.28
C ASN A 517 3.71 -0.76 -30.73
N PHE A 518 3.63 -0.50 -29.42
CA PHE A 518 4.57 0.37 -28.73
C PHE A 518 5.91 -0.32 -28.50
N LYS A 519 6.99 0.49 -28.51
CA LYS A 519 8.33 0.06 -28.14
C LYS A 519 8.43 -0.10 -26.62
N LYS A 520 9.41 -0.89 -26.17
CA LYS A 520 9.73 -1.00 -24.74
C LYS A 520 9.98 0.37 -24.13
N GLN A 521 9.41 0.58 -22.95
CA GLN A 521 9.59 1.78 -22.15
C GLN A 521 10.83 1.61 -21.29
N ASN A 522 11.59 2.69 -21.11
CA ASN A 522 12.62 2.74 -20.09
C ASN A 522 12.30 3.79 -19.04
N ARG A 523 12.59 3.46 -17.80
CA ARG A 523 12.47 4.36 -16.65
C ARG A 523 13.73 4.25 -15.83
N THR A 524 14.34 5.40 -15.52
CA THR A 524 15.46 5.50 -14.60
C THR A 524 15.06 6.38 -13.44
N ASP A 525 15.14 5.87 -12.24
CA ASP A 525 14.81 6.57 -10.99
C ASP A 525 16.10 6.78 -10.19
N LEU A 526 16.33 8.00 -9.71
CA LEU A 526 17.37 8.35 -8.77
C LEU A 526 16.75 9.06 -7.58
N GLU A 527 17.07 8.59 -6.39
CA GLU A 527 16.65 9.22 -5.14
C GLU A 527 17.84 9.34 -4.20
N VAL A 528 18.01 10.52 -3.61
CA VAL A 528 18.99 10.78 -2.55
C VAL A 528 18.27 11.47 -1.40
N THR A 529 18.34 10.89 -0.20
CA THR A 529 17.69 11.47 0.97
C THR A 529 18.64 11.63 2.13
N LEU A 530 18.49 12.73 2.86
CA LEU A 530 19.19 13.05 4.09
C LEU A 530 18.19 13.07 5.24
N ARG A 531 18.36 12.20 6.24
CA ARG A 531 17.55 12.17 7.45
C ARG A 531 18.38 12.50 8.65
N ILE A 532 17.89 13.45 9.46
CA ILE A 532 18.47 13.86 10.74
C ILE A 532 17.38 13.68 11.81
N PRO A 533 17.24 12.47 12.38
CA PRO A 533 16.14 12.17 13.32
C PRO A 533 16.12 13.10 14.53
N ALA A 534 17.29 13.49 15.03
CA ALA A 534 17.42 14.41 16.17
C ALA A 534 16.79 15.79 15.92
N TRP A 535 16.66 16.22 14.67
CA TRP A 535 16.07 17.50 14.27
C TRP A 535 14.67 17.35 13.66
N GLY A 536 14.18 16.11 13.52
CA GLY A 536 12.93 15.85 12.80
C GLY A 536 12.99 16.22 11.31
N THR A 537 14.19 16.23 10.71
CA THR A 537 14.45 16.72 9.35
C THR A 537 14.64 15.55 8.39
N HIS A 538 13.94 15.59 7.25
CA HIS A 538 14.13 14.68 6.13
C HIS A 538 14.06 15.49 4.82
N ILE A 539 15.14 15.50 4.07
CA ILE A 539 15.27 16.18 2.78
C ILE A 539 15.52 15.12 1.73
N GLY A 540 14.81 15.17 0.62
CA GLY A 540 14.97 14.24 -0.51
C GLY A 540 15.12 15.00 -1.83
N PHE A 541 16.03 14.52 -2.67
CA PHE A 541 16.11 14.84 -4.09
C PHE A 541 15.71 13.59 -4.88
N MET A 542 14.82 13.76 -5.84
CA MET A 542 14.30 12.68 -6.67
C MET A 542 14.35 13.10 -8.13
N GLN A 543 14.73 12.19 -9.00
CA GLN A 543 14.71 12.38 -10.45
C GLN A 543 14.28 11.11 -11.14
N THR A 544 13.34 11.23 -12.08
CA THR A 544 12.91 10.15 -12.96
C THR A 544 13.13 10.55 -14.41
N LEU A 545 13.75 9.69 -15.19
CA LEU A 545 13.87 9.81 -16.64
C LEU A 545 12.99 8.75 -17.31
N LEU A 546 12.15 9.18 -18.24
CA LEU A 546 11.18 8.35 -18.95
C LEU A 546 11.48 8.37 -20.45
N GLY A 547 11.88 7.24 -20.99
CA GLY A 547 12.07 7.09 -22.45
C GLY A 547 11.02 6.16 -23.05
N ASN A 548 10.53 6.48 -24.23
CA ASN A 548 9.43 5.77 -24.87
C ASN A 548 8.20 5.63 -23.95
N HIS A 549 7.92 6.65 -23.16
CA HIS A 549 6.87 6.59 -22.14
C HIS A 549 5.49 6.51 -22.76
N VAL A 550 4.68 5.56 -22.32
CA VAL A 550 3.27 5.42 -22.70
C VAL A 550 2.42 6.21 -21.71
N TYR A 551 1.59 7.09 -22.24
CA TYR A 551 0.67 7.92 -21.47
C TYR A 551 -0.70 7.99 -22.17
N TYR A 552 -1.73 8.37 -21.44
CA TYR A 552 -3.07 8.56 -22.01
C TYR A 552 -3.27 10.04 -22.35
N GLY A 553 -3.54 10.33 -23.63
CA GLY A 553 -3.71 11.67 -24.16
C GLY A 553 -5.06 12.29 -23.81
N ALA A 554 -5.36 13.48 -24.34
CA ALA A 554 -6.58 14.22 -24.07
C ALA A 554 -7.87 13.50 -24.54
N ASP A 555 -7.75 12.60 -25.48
CA ASP A 555 -8.80 11.69 -25.96
C ASP A 555 -8.95 10.42 -25.10
N ALA A 556 -8.23 10.34 -23.98
CA ALA A 556 -8.15 9.18 -23.09
C ALA A 556 -7.68 7.88 -23.78
N THR A 557 -6.97 7.99 -24.92
CA THR A 557 -6.32 6.86 -25.61
C THR A 557 -4.82 6.83 -25.32
N PRO A 558 -4.17 5.64 -25.34
CA PRO A 558 -2.73 5.54 -25.09
C PRO A 558 -1.92 6.06 -26.28
N SER A 559 -0.89 6.82 -25.98
CA SER A 559 0.13 7.31 -26.90
C SER A 559 1.52 7.08 -26.33
N GLN A 560 2.53 6.99 -27.19
CA GLN A 560 3.90 6.81 -26.77
C GLN A 560 4.78 8.00 -27.14
N MET A 561 5.45 8.60 -26.16
CA MET A 561 6.37 9.71 -26.35
C MET A 561 7.77 9.19 -26.70
N ALA A 562 8.27 9.56 -27.87
CA ALA A 562 9.61 9.13 -28.29
C ALA A 562 10.75 9.91 -27.60
N ALA A 563 10.52 11.17 -27.24
CA ALA A 563 11.47 11.99 -26.51
C ALA A 563 11.55 11.57 -25.03
N THR A 564 12.72 11.75 -24.41
CA THR A 564 12.87 11.51 -22.98
C THR A 564 12.22 12.65 -22.18
N VAL A 565 11.33 12.28 -21.28
CA VAL A 565 10.71 13.19 -20.31
C VAL A 565 11.40 13.02 -18.95
N SER A 566 11.77 14.12 -18.33
CA SER A 566 12.37 14.14 -16.99
C SER A 566 11.42 14.75 -15.99
N VAL A 567 11.28 14.12 -14.83
CA VAL A 567 10.62 14.68 -13.67
C VAL A 567 11.62 14.80 -12.54
N THR A 568 11.75 16.01 -11.98
CA THR A 568 12.67 16.30 -10.87
C THR A 568 11.87 16.77 -9.67
N GLY A 569 12.22 16.30 -8.47
CA GLY A 569 11.56 16.65 -7.22
C GLY A 569 12.53 16.94 -6.09
N LEU A 570 12.14 17.87 -5.24
CA LEU A 570 12.76 18.16 -3.93
C LEU A 570 11.69 18.00 -2.86
N TYR A 571 11.94 17.15 -1.88
CA TYR A 571 11.05 16.89 -0.77
C TYR A 571 11.66 17.35 0.55
N LEU A 572 10.88 18.05 1.36
CA LEU A 572 11.21 18.45 2.72
C LEU A 572 10.13 17.96 3.68
N ARG A 573 10.52 17.16 4.67
CA ARG A 573 9.75 16.93 5.88
C ARG A 573 10.50 17.55 7.05
N GLN A 574 9.80 18.38 7.82
CA GLN A 574 10.35 19.04 9.00
C GLN A 574 9.30 18.98 10.12
N ASP A 575 9.66 18.30 11.20
CA ASP A 575 8.80 18.14 12.37
C ASP A 575 9.42 18.93 13.54
N PHE A 576 8.72 19.97 14.01
CA PHE A 576 9.14 20.74 15.21
C PHE A 576 8.26 20.33 16.39
N THR A 577 8.91 20.14 17.55
CA THR A 577 8.21 19.81 18.80
C THR A 577 8.66 20.77 19.89
N PHE A 578 7.71 21.53 20.45
CA PHE A 578 7.90 22.49 21.53
C PHE A 578 6.99 22.11 22.71
N GLY A 579 7.46 21.23 23.58
CA GLY A 579 6.62 20.65 24.62
C GLY A 579 5.45 19.86 24.03
N GLY A 580 4.22 20.32 24.25
CA GLY A 580 3.02 19.70 23.66
C GLY A 580 2.66 20.20 22.26
N LEU A 581 3.29 21.26 21.77
CA LEU A 581 3.02 21.81 20.44
C LEU A 581 3.88 21.10 19.38
N HIS A 582 3.23 20.61 18.34
CA HIS A 582 3.84 19.93 17.20
C HIS A 582 3.49 20.69 15.92
N LEU A 583 4.50 20.97 15.10
CA LEU A 583 4.36 21.65 13.81
C LEU A 583 5.05 20.79 12.77
N ASN A 584 4.27 19.99 12.05
CA ASN A 584 4.78 19.07 11.04
C ASN A 584 4.55 19.64 9.65
N HIS A 585 5.62 19.67 8.86
CA HIS A 585 5.64 20.24 7.52
C HIS A 585 6.08 19.15 6.53
N ARG A 586 5.36 19.01 5.46
CA ARG A 586 5.72 18.20 4.29
C ARG A 586 5.55 19.08 3.06
N VAL A 587 6.62 19.32 2.35
CA VAL A 587 6.63 20.19 1.16
C VAL A 587 7.35 19.48 0.04
N LEU A 588 6.72 19.43 -1.10
CA LEU A 588 7.25 18.88 -2.34
C LEU A 588 7.32 19.98 -3.38
N LEU A 589 8.51 20.17 -3.95
CA LEU A 589 8.74 20.96 -5.16
C LEU A 589 9.00 19.98 -6.30
N GLN A 590 8.31 20.11 -7.41
CA GLN A 590 8.53 19.20 -8.56
C GLN A 590 8.34 19.92 -9.89
N TYR A 591 9.01 19.41 -10.90
CA TYR A 591 9.01 19.95 -12.24
C TYR A 591 9.09 18.82 -13.27
N SER A 592 8.29 18.90 -14.30
CA SER A 592 8.33 18.03 -15.49
C SER A 592 8.83 18.81 -16.69
N THR A 593 9.69 18.21 -17.49
CA THR A 593 10.15 18.83 -18.76
C THR A 593 9.08 18.85 -19.83
N ASP A 594 8.05 18.00 -19.71
CA ASP A 594 6.88 17.99 -20.60
C ASP A 594 5.59 17.73 -19.82
N GLU A 595 4.88 18.78 -19.49
CA GLU A 595 3.61 18.72 -18.77
C GLU A 595 2.47 18.11 -19.60
N SER A 596 2.61 17.94 -20.93
CA SER A 596 1.61 17.27 -21.76
C SER A 596 1.65 15.77 -21.57
N VAL A 597 2.81 15.24 -21.18
CA VAL A 597 3.06 13.82 -20.91
C VAL A 597 2.94 13.53 -19.43
N VAL A 598 3.58 14.34 -18.59
CA VAL A 598 3.53 14.21 -17.12
C VAL A 598 3.18 15.58 -16.52
N SER A 599 1.94 15.73 -16.11
CA SER A 599 1.47 16.93 -15.43
C SER A 599 1.55 16.76 -13.92
N VAL A 600 2.17 17.74 -13.24
CA VAL A 600 2.37 17.78 -11.78
C VAL A 600 2.25 19.22 -11.26
N PRO A 601 1.75 19.45 -10.04
CA PRO A 601 1.83 20.78 -9.43
C PRO A 601 3.28 21.10 -9.08
N MET A 602 3.72 22.34 -9.31
CA MET A 602 5.08 22.77 -8.97
C MET A 602 5.35 22.70 -7.47
N VAL A 603 4.37 23.03 -6.65
CA VAL A 603 4.44 22.93 -5.18
C VAL A 603 3.23 22.15 -4.69
N ALA A 604 3.47 21.19 -3.82
CA ALA A 604 2.45 20.54 -3.01
C ALA A 604 2.91 20.48 -1.56
N ALA A 605 1.99 20.70 -0.61
CA ALA A 605 2.33 20.75 0.80
C ALA A 605 1.23 20.13 1.67
N ASN A 606 1.65 19.51 2.77
CA ASN A 606 0.80 19.12 3.89
C ASN A 606 1.39 19.72 5.17
N LEU A 607 0.54 20.41 5.92
CA LEU A 607 0.87 21.04 7.20
C LEU A 607 -0.03 20.44 8.27
N SER A 608 0.55 19.88 9.34
CA SER A 608 -0.19 19.32 10.47
C SER A 608 0.27 19.98 11.76
N TYR A 609 -0.58 20.86 12.31
CA TYR A 609 -0.29 21.66 13.51
C TYR A 609 -1.22 21.23 14.62
N PHE A 610 -0.65 20.74 15.72
CA PHE A 610 -1.46 20.27 16.83
C PHE A 610 -0.79 20.47 18.18
N TYR A 611 -1.64 20.53 19.21
CA TYR A 611 -1.23 20.51 20.60
C TYR A 611 -1.66 19.18 21.22
N GLN A 612 -0.67 18.45 21.75
CA GLN A 612 -0.90 17.17 22.43
C GLN A 612 -0.57 17.30 23.92
N PHE A 613 -1.47 16.84 24.76
CA PHE A 613 -1.33 16.88 26.21
C PHE A 613 -1.97 15.66 26.88
N GLN A 614 -1.62 15.42 28.11
CA GLN A 614 -2.13 14.30 28.91
C GLN A 614 -2.90 14.84 30.14
N PRO A 615 -4.22 15.05 30.03
CA PRO A 615 -5.04 15.44 31.19
C PRO A 615 -4.95 14.44 32.33
N VAL A 616 -4.80 13.15 32.01
CA VAL A 616 -4.54 12.09 32.99
C VAL A 616 -3.35 11.30 32.50
N LYS A 617 -2.24 11.39 33.23
CA LYS A 617 -0.96 10.77 32.88
C LYS A 617 -1.16 9.27 32.60
N GLU A 618 -0.62 8.79 31.47
CA GLU A 618 -0.65 7.40 31.01
C GLU A 618 -2.06 6.81 30.73
N VAL A 619 -3.13 7.54 31.01
CA VAL A 619 -4.51 7.09 30.85
C VAL A 619 -5.20 7.79 29.68
N LEU A 620 -5.09 9.12 29.60
CA LEU A 620 -5.77 9.93 28.59
C LEU A 620 -4.78 10.88 27.93
N THR A 621 -4.58 10.71 26.64
CA THR A 621 -3.85 11.65 25.78
C THR A 621 -4.83 12.32 24.83
N VAL A 622 -4.79 13.63 24.74
CA VAL A 622 -5.64 14.43 23.86
C VAL A 622 -4.76 15.19 22.87
N LYS A 623 -5.17 15.18 21.61
CA LYS A 623 -4.55 15.89 20.49
C LYS A 623 -5.63 16.79 19.87
N VAL A 624 -5.38 18.10 19.80
CA VAL A 624 -6.25 19.08 19.13
C VAL A 624 -5.43 19.77 18.06
N GLY A 625 -5.95 19.83 16.84
CA GLY A 625 -5.15 20.39 15.76
C GLY A 625 -5.89 20.65 14.48
N VAL A 626 -5.13 21.06 13.50
CA VAL A 626 -5.54 21.31 12.12
C VAL A 626 -4.56 20.67 11.17
N ASP A 627 -5.09 20.05 10.12
CA ASP A 627 -4.34 19.54 8.98
C ASP A 627 -4.72 20.35 7.75
N ALA A 628 -3.75 20.76 6.96
CA ALA A 628 -3.97 21.55 5.75
C ALA A 628 -3.17 20.96 4.59
N TRP A 629 -3.82 20.84 3.44
CA TRP A 629 -3.21 20.44 2.17
C TRP A 629 -3.33 21.60 1.18
N TYR A 630 -2.28 21.83 0.41
CA TYR A 630 -2.24 22.86 -0.61
C TYR A 630 -1.40 22.41 -1.79
N ASN A 631 -1.82 22.76 -2.99
CA ASN A 631 -1.00 22.66 -4.19
C ASN A 631 -1.20 23.87 -5.11
N THR A 632 -0.13 24.22 -5.86
CA THR A 632 -0.20 25.23 -6.91
C THR A 632 -1.07 24.81 -8.07
N PRO A 633 -1.63 25.76 -8.85
CA PRO A 633 -2.41 25.44 -10.05
C PRO A 633 -1.61 24.60 -11.03
N TYR A 634 -2.25 23.58 -11.59
CA TYR A 634 -1.68 22.71 -12.63
C TYR A 634 -2.81 22.07 -13.44
N TYR A 635 -2.48 21.51 -14.59
CA TYR A 635 -3.42 20.71 -15.37
C TYR A 635 -3.50 19.30 -14.80
N ALA A 636 -4.35 19.10 -13.79
CA ALA A 636 -4.55 17.77 -13.23
C ALA A 636 -5.09 16.81 -14.30
N GLN A 637 -4.77 15.55 -14.16
CA GLN A 637 -5.29 14.51 -15.03
C GLN A 637 -6.82 14.47 -14.93
N GLY A 638 -7.49 14.28 -16.06
CA GLY A 638 -8.91 13.94 -16.11
C GLY A 638 -9.12 12.48 -15.73
N TYR A 639 -10.30 12.15 -15.25
CA TYR A 639 -10.68 10.77 -14.95
C TYR A 639 -11.71 10.28 -15.98
N ASN A 640 -11.45 9.09 -16.56
CA ASN A 640 -12.34 8.45 -17.53
C ASN A 640 -13.05 7.25 -16.89
N PRO A 641 -14.36 7.33 -16.64
CA PRO A 641 -15.13 6.24 -16.05
C PRO A 641 -15.14 4.94 -16.88
N ALA A 642 -15.22 5.03 -18.24
CA ALA A 642 -15.26 3.83 -19.08
C ALA A 642 -13.99 2.99 -19.00
N THR A 643 -12.84 3.59 -18.70
CA THR A 643 -11.57 2.88 -18.52
C THR A 643 -11.14 2.79 -17.05
N MET A 644 -11.75 3.52 -16.11
CA MET A 644 -11.29 3.71 -14.74
C MET A 644 -9.87 4.28 -14.64
N MET A 645 -9.40 4.98 -15.67
CA MET A 645 -8.03 5.47 -15.74
C MET A 645 -7.97 6.98 -15.80
N PHE A 646 -6.85 7.52 -15.39
CA PHE A 646 -6.52 8.93 -15.54
C PHE A 646 -5.90 9.19 -16.91
N TYR A 647 -6.21 10.35 -17.48
CA TYR A 647 -5.69 10.81 -18.76
C TYR A 647 -5.25 12.26 -18.68
N ASN A 648 -4.31 12.66 -19.53
CA ASN A 648 -3.78 14.01 -19.54
C ASN A 648 -4.75 14.95 -20.29
N GLN A 649 -5.02 16.12 -19.73
CA GLN A 649 -5.85 17.15 -20.32
C GLN A 649 -5.22 18.54 -20.12
N ARG A 650 -5.62 19.52 -20.94
CA ARG A 650 -5.19 20.90 -20.85
C ARG A 650 -6.37 21.90 -20.92
N GLU A 651 -7.57 21.46 -20.63
CA GLU A 651 -8.78 22.29 -20.65
C GLU A 651 -8.97 23.06 -19.33
N ALA A 652 -8.71 22.40 -18.20
CA ALA A 652 -8.98 22.95 -16.88
C ALA A 652 -7.77 22.79 -15.95
N GLN A 653 -7.38 23.88 -15.30
CA GLN A 653 -6.45 23.85 -14.18
C GLN A 653 -7.20 23.71 -12.86
N VAL A 654 -6.62 22.97 -11.92
CA VAL A 654 -7.10 22.86 -10.55
C VAL A 654 -5.96 23.18 -9.57
N GLY A 655 -6.31 23.35 -8.30
CA GLY A 655 -5.35 23.73 -7.25
C GLY A 655 -5.53 25.16 -6.78
N ASN A 656 -4.53 25.72 -6.11
CA ASN A 656 -4.57 27.02 -5.45
C ASN A 656 -5.69 27.11 -4.39
N TYR A 657 -5.98 26.01 -3.75
CA TYR A 657 -7.02 25.88 -2.75
C TYR A 657 -6.48 25.19 -1.49
N PRO A 658 -6.53 25.83 -0.31
CA PRO A 658 -6.16 25.17 0.94
C PRO A 658 -7.32 24.28 1.43
N TYR A 659 -7.15 22.98 1.39
CA TYR A 659 -8.06 22.02 2.01
C TYR A 659 -7.67 21.86 3.48
N VAL A 660 -8.57 22.22 4.41
CA VAL A 660 -8.27 22.28 5.83
C VAL A 660 -9.26 21.43 6.63
N ASN A 661 -8.73 20.64 7.56
CA ASN A 661 -9.49 19.88 8.54
C ASN A 661 -9.14 20.36 9.96
N ALA A 662 -10.13 20.49 10.83
CA ALA A 662 -9.93 20.77 12.23
C ALA A 662 -10.40 19.54 13.05
N TYR A 663 -9.62 19.11 14.04
CA TYR A 663 -9.90 17.87 14.73
C TYR A 663 -9.53 17.86 16.21
N LEU A 664 -10.18 16.94 16.92
CA LEU A 664 -9.84 16.51 18.27
C LEU A 664 -9.72 14.99 18.27
N VAL A 665 -8.60 14.47 18.74
CA VAL A 665 -8.34 13.03 18.91
C VAL A 665 -8.03 12.77 20.37
N ALA A 666 -8.62 11.74 20.93
CA ALA A 666 -8.37 11.29 22.30
C ALA A 666 -7.98 9.81 22.31
N LYS A 667 -6.91 9.47 23.01
CA LYS A 667 -6.52 8.09 23.32
C LYS A 667 -6.76 7.84 24.79
N TRP A 668 -7.72 6.98 25.08
CA TRP A 668 -8.03 6.54 26.43
C TRP A 668 -7.65 5.08 26.59
N LYS A 669 -6.51 4.85 27.22
CA LYS A 669 -5.90 3.51 27.32
C LYS A 669 -5.78 2.86 25.92
N ARG A 670 -6.59 1.86 25.62
CA ARG A 670 -6.62 1.07 24.38
C ARG A 670 -7.61 1.57 23.33
N MET A 671 -8.39 2.61 23.65
CA MET A 671 -9.38 3.20 22.76
C MET A 671 -8.90 4.54 22.23
N ARG A 672 -9.03 4.76 20.93
CA ARG A 672 -8.84 6.06 20.28
C ARG A 672 -10.19 6.52 19.77
N ILE A 673 -10.50 7.80 19.97
CA ILE A 673 -11.73 8.44 19.50
C ILE A 673 -11.32 9.73 18.83
N PHE A 674 -11.97 10.10 17.74
CA PHE A 674 -11.81 11.42 17.15
C PHE A 674 -13.14 12.04 16.74
N VAL A 675 -13.13 13.37 16.69
CA VAL A 675 -14.14 14.21 16.06
C VAL A 675 -13.40 15.18 15.16
N GLN A 676 -13.83 15.31 13.93
CA GLN A 676 -13.19 16.13 12.91
C GLN A 676 -14.24 16.93 12.13
N TYR A 677 -13.97 18.20 11.93
CA TYR A 677 -14.68 19.03 10.97
C TYR A 677 -13.86 19.04 9.69
N GLN A 678 -14.26 18.18 8.78
CA GLN A 678 -13.64 17.95 7.48
C GLN A 678 -13.98 19.10 6.54
N HIS A 679 -13.02 19.53 5.71
CA HIS A 679 -13.15 20.59 4.73
C HIS A 679 -13.61 21.93 5.34
N ALA A 680 -13.04 22.30 6.49
CA ALA A 680 -13.38 23.53 7.22
C ALA A 680 -13.14 24.80 6.36
N SER A 681 -12.20 24.75 5.42
CA SER A 681 -11.90 25.85 4.50
C SER A 681 -13.09 26.28 3.62
N GLU A 682 -14.04 25.40 3.34
CA GLU A 682 -15.25 25.74 2.57
C GLU A 682 -16.05 26.88 3.23
N ASN A 683 -16.11 26.90 4.55
CA ASN A 683 -16.88 27.88 5.32
C ASN A 683 -16.04 29.03 5.87
N LEU A 684 -14.69 28.91 5.85
CA LEU A 684 -13.80 29.94 6.36
C LEU A 684 -13.48 31.03 5.35
N PHE A 685 -13.54 30.74 4.06
CA PHE A 685 -13.10 31.63 2.99
C PHE A 685 -14.16 31.74 1.88
N GLU A 686 -14.88 32.85 1.82
CA GLU A 686 -15.95 33.06 0.82
C GLU A 686 -15.48 32.94 -0.64
N ASN A 687 -14.21 33.28 -0.91
CA ASN A 687 -13.62 33.25 -2.24
C ASN A 687 -13.24 31.83 -2.73
N PHE A 688 -13.32 30.82 -1.86
CA PHE A 688 -12.90 29.45 -2.15
C PHE A 688 -14.06 28.47 -2.40
N LYS A 689 -15.27 28.96 -2.72
CA LYS A 689 -16.43 28.10 -2.95
C LYS A 689 -16.31 27.19 -4.17
N ALA A 690 -15.42 27.50 -5.12
CA ALA A 690 -15.24 26.75 -6.36
C ALA A 690 -13.93 25.95 -6.31
N SER A 691 -13.87 24.89 -5.50
CA SER A 691 -12.68 24.08 -5.34
C SER A 691 -12.83 22.69 -5.96
N TYR A 692 -11.92 22.38 -6.85
CA TYR A 692 -11.86 21.12 -7.57
C TYR A 692 -10.55 20.38 -7.24
N SER A 693 -10.68 19.10 -6.97
CA SER A 693 -9.51 18.20 -6.80
C SER A 693 -9.07 17.65 -8.16
N LEU A 694 -10.03 17.29 -9.01
CA LEU A 694 -9.85 16.92 -10.41
C LEU A 694 -10.75 17.79 -11.30
N PRO A 695 -10.45 17.92 -12.59
CA PRO A 695 -11.32 18.61 -13.52
C PRO A 695 -12.77 18.14 -13.42
N TYR A 696 -13.69 19.07 -13.16
CA TYR A 696 -15.12 18.84 -12.95
C TYR A 696 -15.52 18.05 -11.70
N TYR A 697 -14.59 17.54 -10.89
CA TYR A 697 -14.87 16.84 -9.62
C TYR A 697 -14.54 17.77 -8.44
N PRO A 698 -15.54 18.39 -7.81
CA PRO A 698 -15.32 19.22 -6.64
C PRO A 698 -14.98 18.37 -5.41
N TYR A 699 -14.33 18.98 -4.43
CA TYR A 699 -14.20 18.39 -3.12
C TYR A 699 -15.57 18.14 -2.48
N ASN A 700 -15.63 17.17 -1.55
CA ASN A 700 -16.83 16.97 -0.76
C ASN A 700 -17.11 18.22 0.08
N ARG A 701 -18.37 18.50 0.41
CA ARG A 701 -18.77 19.60 1.29
C ARG A 701 -18.24 19.41 2.69
N ALA A 702 -18.21 20.50 3.48
CA ALA A 702 -17.84 20.42 4.88
C ALA A 702 -18.72 19.44 5.66
N LEU A 703 -18.11 18.49 6.37
CA LEU A 703 -18.78 17.43 7.08
C LEU A 703 -18.23 17.29 8.50
N LEU A 704 -19.09 16.94 9.45
CA LEU A 704 -18.65 16.45 10.75
C LEU A 704 -18.41 14.95 10.66
N LYS A 705 -17.18 14.54 10.95
CA LYS A 705 -16.71 13.16 10.95
C LYS A 705 -16.34 12.74 12.35
N TYR A 706 -16.65 11.52 12.72
CA TYR A 706 -16.23 10.94 13.99
C TYR A 706 -15.95 9.47 13.85
N GLY A 707 -15.10 8.97 14.72
CA GLY A 707 -14.74 7.57 14.69
C GLY A 707 -14.04 7.12 15.96
N PHE A 708 -13.96 5.82 16.09
CA PHE A 708 -13.22 5.19 17.16
C PHE A 708 -12.43 3.99 16.67
N SER A 709 -11.38 3.67 17.40
CA SER A 709 -10.59 2.46 17.22
C SER A 709 -10.30 1.86 18.58
N TRP A 710 -10.53 0.57 18.70
CA TRP A 710 -10.24 -0.17 19.91
C TRP A 710 -9.32 -1.34 19.57
N TYR A 711 -8.21 -1.44 20.30
CA TYR A 711 -7.33 -2.58 20.18
C TYR A 711 -7.33 -3.42 21.46
N PHE A 712 -7.35 -4.73 21.29
CA PHE A 712 -7.34 -5.73 22.32
C PHE A 712 -6.00 -6.48 22.21
N ASP A 713 -5.29 -6.60 23.32
CA ASP A 713 -4.02 -7.32 23.43
C ASP A 713 -3.97 -8.11 24.77
N ASP A 714 -4.99 -8.90 25.02
CA ASP A 714 -5.16 -9.63 26.30
C ASP A 714 -4.35 -10.91 26.37
#